data_b20705db9962151533bca15060aa918c
#
_entry.id   b20705db9962151533bca15060aa918c
#
_cell.length_a   1.000
_cell.length_b   1.000
_cell.length_c   1.000
_cell.angle_alpha   90.00
_cell.angle_beta   90.00
_cell.angle_gamma   90.00
#
_symmetry.space_group_name_H-M   'P 1'
#
loop_
_entity.id
_entity.type
_entity.pdbx_description
1 polymer ?
#
loop_
_entity_poly.entity_id
_entity_poly.type
_entity_poly.pdbx_seq_one_letter_code
_entity_poly.pdbx_strand_id
1 'polypeptide(L)'
;MFNKVTKTFQYGQHQVTLETGEIARQASGAVLVSVEDTVILATVVARKEAKPGQDFFPLTVDYIEKTYAAGRIPGGFFKREGKPSEKETLTSRLIDRPIRPLFPEGYLNEVQVIVHVLSVNPEIDPDIPAMIGSSAALSLAGIPFNGPVGAARVGYIDGQYVLNPTQTQLKSSQLDLVVAGTETAVLMVESEAEQLSEEVMLGAVVFGHEQSKAVIEAIHALVRDGGKPEVQWTAPAKNEALISRVSQLAEGPLREAYQTKDKQARTEKLKSVSAQVNEALVAEAVANGTVAADSAEVGSILFDLEAKIVRSQILEGEPRIDGRDTRTVRPISIRTGVLPRTHGSALFTRGETQALVVATLGTARDEQKIDGLLGEYTDRFMLHYNMPPFATGETGRVGTPKRREIGHGRLAKRALLAALPAADEFSYSVRLVSEITESNGSSSMASVCGGCLALMDAGVPMKAHVAGIAMGLIKEGNKFAVLTDILGDEDHLGDMDFKVAGTAEGITALQMDIKIQGITKEIMQVALEQAKEGRQHILGKMQEAVPSGRGELSDFAPRLITIKINPEKIRDVIGKGGAVIRALTEETGTQIDISDEGVVTIASVDASAGQEAKRRIEELTASVEVGKVYEGTVLKLLDFGAIVQVLPGKDGLLHISQIANERVNAVADYLKEGQQVRVKVLETDDRGRLKLSMKAAQAEEAPEAAASNEAQ
;
A
#
# COMPACT_ATOMS: atom_id res chain seq x y z
N MET A 1 -43.48 0.23 -19.57
CA MET A 1 -42.24 0.20 -20.38
C MET A 1 -41.08 -0.32 -19.54
N PHE A 2 -40.87 0.19 -18.34
CA PHE A 2 -39.88 -0.27 -17.38
C PHE A 2 -40.58 -0.84 -16.14
N ASN A 3 -40.02 -1.90 -15.57
CA ASN A 3 -40.46 -2.44 -14.28
C ASN A 3 -39.43 -2.03 -13.20
N LYS A 4 -39.43 -0.72 -12.91
CA LYS A 4 -38.50 -0.14 -11.94
C LYS A 4 -38.91 -0.53 -10.53
N VAL A 5 -37.99 -1.10 -9.79
CA VAL A 5 -38.10 -1.42 -8.35
C VAL A 5 -37.06 -0.64 -7.60
N THR A 6 -37.47 0.05 -6.55
CA THR A 6 -36.60 0.90 -5.72
C THR A 6 -36.72 0.48 -4.26
N LYS A 7 -35.58 0.34 -3.58
CA LYS A 7 -35.49 0.14 -2.13
C LYS A 7 -34.57 1.18 -1.53
N THR A 8 -34.99 1.81 -0.46
CA THR A 8 -34.22 2.82 0.26
C THR A 8 -34.14 2.45 1.73
N PHE A 9 -32.96 2.57 2.32
CA PHE A 9 -32.73 2.28 3.74
C PHE A 9 -31.64 3.18 4.32
N GLN A 10 -31.66 3.34 5.65
CA GLN A 10 -30.61 4.07 6.36
C GLN A 10 -29.44 3.13 6.67
N TYR A 11 -28.21 3.59 6.40
CA TYR A 11 -27.00 2.82 6.63
C TYR A 11 -25.92 3.68 7.29
N GLY A 12 -25.86 3.63 8.62
CA GLY A 12 -25.12 4.58 9.42
C GLY A 12 -25.70 5.99 9.27
N GLN A 13 -24.85 6.94 8.92
CA GLN A 13 -25.27 8.33 8.69
C GLN A 13 -25.81 8.58 7.26
N HIS A 14 -25.72 7.59 6.36
CA HIS A 14 -26.08 7.75 4.95
C HIS A 14 -27.38 7.05 4.59
N GLN A 15 -28.08 7.60 3.64
CA GLN A 15 -29.22 6.95 2.98
C GLN A 15 -28.72 6.20 1.75
N VAL A 16 -29.08 4.94 1.62
CA VAL A 16 -28.74 4.07 0.49
C VAL A 16 -29.98 3.75 -0.30
N THR A 17 -29.91 3.90 -1.62
CA THR A 17 -30.99 3.54 -2.55
C THR A 17 -30.50 2.51 -3.54
N LEU A 18 -31.25 1.41 -3.69
CA LEU A 18 -31.03 0.35 -4.66
C LEU A 18 -32.14 0.40 -5.71
N GLU A 19 -31.79 0.45 -6.99
CA GLU A 19 -32.75 0.50 -8.10
C GLU A 19 -32.42 -0.57 -9.14
N THR A 20 -33.46 -1.24 -9.65
CA THR A 20 -33.35 -2.21 -10.75
C THR A 20 -34.49 -2.07 -11.74
N GLY A 21 -34.38 -2.70 -12.91
CA GLY A 21 -35.46 -2.84 -13.89
C GLY A 21 -35.53 -1.75 -14.96
N GLU A 22 -34.69 -0.70 -14.87
CA GLU A 22 -34.66 0.42 -15.85
C GLU A 22 -33.39 0.40 -16.71
N ILE A 23 -32.21 0.27 -16.10
CA ILE A 23 -30.89 0.35 -16.75
C ILE A 23 -30.31 -1.05 -16.93
N ALA A 24 -29.55 -1.25 -18.01
CA ALA A 24 -28.80 -2.48 -18.35
C ALA A 24 -29.66 -3.76 -18.34
N ARG A 25 -30.85 -3.70 -18.89
CA ARG A 25 -31.87 -4.78 -18.88
C ARG A 25 -31.47 -6.06 -19.60
N GLN A 26 -30.42 -6.06 -20.42
CA GLN A 26 -29.87 -7.25 -21.06
C GLN A 26 -28.94 -8.07 -20.15
N ALA A 27 -28.42 -7.48 -19.09
CA ALA A 27 -27.64 -8.19 -18.10
C ALA A 27 -28.51 -9.22 -17.35
N SER A 28 -27.86 -10.27 -16.82
CA SER A 28 -28.56 -11.26 -15.95
C SER A 28 -29.09 -10.57 -14.70
N GLY A 29 -28.30 -9.69 -14.08
CA GLY A 29 -28.70 -8.80 -13.00
C GLY A 29 -28.07 -7.43 -13.18
N ALA A 30 -28.77 -6.37 -12.81
CA ALA A 30 -28.28 -4.98 -12.85
C ALA A 30 -28.89 -4.17 -11.72
N VAL A 31 -28.06 -3.40 -11.02
CA VAL A 31 -28.46 -2.54 -9.91
C VAL A 31 -27.76 -1.20 -10.00
N LEU A 32 -28.51 -0.13 -9.86
CA LEU A 32 -27.99 1.21 -9.58
C LEU A 32 -28.02 1.41 -8.07
N VAL A 33 -26.86 1.72 -7.48
CA VAL A 33 -26.74 2.04 -6.05
C VAL A 33 -26.39 3.51 -5.91
N SER A 34 -27.18 4.21 -5.10
CA SER A 34 -26.93 5.62 -4.76
C SER A 34 -26.71 5.77 -3.26
N VAL A 35 -25.62 6.40 -2.89
CA VAL A 35 -25.32 6.82 -1.52
C VAL A 35 -24.96 8.30 -1.58
N GLU A 36 -25.86 9.15 -1.09
CA GLU A 36 -25.81 10.59 -1.37
C GLU A 36 -25.66 10.83 -2.89
N ASP A 37 -24.65 11.57 -3.33
CA ASP A 37 -24.36 11.82 -4.75
C ASP A 37 -23.41 10.80 -5.38
N THR A 38 -22.95 9.81 -4.64
CA THR A 38 -22.18 8.69 -5.21
C THR A 38 -23.13 7.66 -5.79
N VAL A 39 -23.01 7.43 -7.09
CA VAL A 39 -23.86 6.51 -7.86
C VAL A 39 -23.00 5.51 -8.61
N ILE A 40 -23.25 4.23 -8.43
CA ILE A 40 -22.61 3.14 -9.16
C ILE A 40 -23.64 2.28 -9.90
N LEU A 41 -23.23 1.71 -11.01
CA LEU A 41 -23.96 0.68 -11.73
C LEU A 41 -23.20 -0.64 -11.63
N ALA A 42 -23.80 -1.63 -10.98
CA ALA A 42 -23.30 -2.99 -10.95
C ALA A 42 -24.11 -3.89 -11.90
N THR A 43 -23.43 -4.62 -12.75
CA THR A 43 -24.02 -5.56 -13.70
C THR A 43 -23.40 -6.95 -13.56
N VAL A 44 -24.22 -7.96 -13.75
CA VAL A 44 -23.82 -9.37 -13.74
C VAL A 44 -24.33 -10.05 -14.99
N VAL A 45 -23.47 -10.77 -15.66
CA VAL A 45 -23.83 -11.68 -16.75
C VAL A 45 -23.28 -13.07 -16.42
N ALA A 46 -24.14 -14.07 -16.46
CA ALA A 46 -23.76 -15.48 -16.30
C ALA A 46 -24.06 -16.25 -17.57
N ARG A 47 -23.12 -17.12 -18.00
CA ARG A 47 -23.38 -18.07 -19.08
C ARG A 47 -24.33 -19.16 -18.58
N LYS A 48 -25.14 -19.68 -19.52
CA LYS A 48 -26.10 -20.74 -19.20
C LYS A 48 -25.43 -22.10 -19.01
N GLU A 49 -24.26 -22.30 -19.63
CA GLU A 49 -23.52 -23.55 -19.63
C GLU A 49 -22.03 -23.29 -19.45
N ALA A 50 -21.32 -24.22 -18.83
CA ALA A 50 -19.88 -24.19 -18.74
C ALA A 50 -19.25 -24.49 -20.13
N LYS A 51 -18.04 -24.01 -20.36
CA LYS A 51 -17.25 -24.35 -21.55
C LYS A 51 -16.82 -25.84 -21.44
N PRO A 52 -16.78 -26.58 -22.55
CA PRO A 52 -16.23 -27.93 -22.54
C PRO A 52 -14.80 -27.98 -21.97
N GLY A 53 -14.52 -28.89 -21.05
CA GLY A 53 -13.21 -29.02 -20.40
C GLY A 53 -12.90 -27.94 -19.34
N GLN A 54 -13.91 -27.20 -18.88
CA GLN A 54 -13.76 -26.23 -17.79
C GLN A 54 -13.58 -26.94 -16.46
N ASP A 55 -12.45 -26.72 -15.79
CA ASP A 55 -12.03 -27.36 -14.54
C ASP A 55 -11.99 -26.43 -13.34
N PHE A 56 -12.27 -25.12 -13.55
CA PHE A 56 -12.35 -24.12 -12.49
C PHE A 56 -13.53 -23.17 -12.70
N PHE A 57 -13.95 -22.49 -11.65
CA PHE A 57 -15.00 -21.48 -11.72
C PHE A 57 -14.47 -20.16 -12.29
N PRO A 58 -14.87 -19.76 -13.51
CA PRO A 58 -14.37 -18.55 -14.17
C PRO A 58 -15.20 -17.32 -13.76
N LEU A 59 -14.91 -16.76 -12.60
CA LEU A 59 -15.46 -15.49 -12.14
C LEU A 59 -14.51 -14.35 -12.49
N THR A 60 -15.01 -13.34 -13.20
CA THR A 60 -14.31 -12.10 -13.48
C THR A 60 -15.04 -10.93 -12.85
N VAL A 61 -14.31 -10.10 -12.11
CA VAL A 61 -14.82 -8.89 -11.49
C VAL A 61 -14.00 -7.69 -11.94
N ASP A 62 -14.65 -6.69 -12.52
CA ASP A 62 -14.04 -5.44 -12.96
C ASP A 62 -14.80 -4.25 -12.34
N TYR A 63 -14.07 -3.47 -11.54
CA TYR A 63 -14.51 -2.19 -11.01
C TYR A 63 -13.81 -1.08 -11.79
N ILE A 64 -14.57 -0.13 -12.29
CA ILE A 64 -14.10 0.89 -13.23
C ILE A 64 -14.57 2.28 -12.79
N GLU A 65 -13.61 3.16 -12.57
CA GLU A 65 -13.86 4.57 -12.27
C GLU A 65 -13.93 5.39 -13.55
N LYS A 66 -15.03 6.11 -13.73
CA LYS A 66 -15.21 7.02 -14.86
C LYS A 66 -14.91 8.45 -14.42
N THR A 67 -13.93 9.09 -15.04
CA THR A 67 -13.52 10.46 -14.68
C THR A 67 -14.64 11.48 -14.76
N TYR A 68 -15.61 11.27 -15.66
CA TYR A 68 -16.81 12.11 -15.72
C TYR A 68 -17.67 12.05 -14.44
N ALA A 69 -17.55 10.97 -13.63
CA ALA A 69 -18.24 10.87 -12.36
C ALA A 69 -17.85 11.99 -11.37
N ALA A 70 -16.63 12.49 -11.50
CA ALA A 70 -16.11 13.64 -10.76
C ALA A 70 -16.16 14.95 -11.57
N GLY A 71 -16.87 14.99 -12.69
CA GLY A 71 -16.95 16.16 -13.58
C GLY A 71 -15.63 16.49 -14.29
N ARG A 72 -14.75 15.50 -14.49
CA ARG A 72 -13.41 15.68 -15.04
C ARG A 72 -13.24 14.99 -16.41
N ILE A 73 -12.30 15.51 -17.20
CA ILE A 73 -11.79 14.86 -18.40
C ILE A 73 -10.50 14.12 -18.01
N PRO A 74 -10.29 12.87 -18.46
CA PRO A 74 -9.08 12.12 -18.14
C PRO A 74 -7.80 12.87 -18.52
N GLY A 75 -6.77 12.71 -17.72
CA GLY A 75 -5.41 13.17 -18.01
C GLY A 75 -4.80 12.48 -19.22
N GLY A 76 -3.53 12.75 -19.49
CA GLY A 76 -2.78 12.13 -20.57
C GLY A 76 -3.17 12.62 -21.97
N PHE A 77 -2.54 12.03 -22.98
CA PHE A 77 -2.70 12.44 -24.39
C PHE A 77 -4.05 12.02 -24.98
N PHE A 78 -4.49 10.79 -24.73
CA PHE A 78 -5.69 10.22 -25.37
C PHE A 78 -7.02 10.72 -24.76
N LYS A 79 -6.98 11.38 -23.60
CA LYS A 79 -8.19 11.87 -22.91
C LYS A 79 -9.25 10.78 -22.72
N ARG A 80 -8.80 9.57 -22.41
CA ARG A 80 -9.63 8.38 -22.20
C ARG A 80 -9.01 7.51 -21.12
N GLU A 81 -9.84 6.90 -20.29
CA GLU A 81 -9.44 5.88 -19.31
C GLU A 81 -8.77 4.70 -20.05
N GLY A 82 -7.66 4.24 -19.51
CA GLY A 82 -6.83 3.19 -20.12
C GLY A 82 -6.75 1.93 -19.24
N LYS A 83 -5.53 1.61 -18.77
CA LYS A 83 -5.32 0.46 -17.89
C LYS A 83 -5.96 0.72 -16.53
N PRO A 84 -6.48 -0.33 -15.86
CA PRO A 84 -6.98 -0.20 -14.49
C PRO A 84 -5.93 0.39 -13.56
N SER A 85 -6.33 1.33 -12.72
CA SER A 85 -5.51 1.88 -11.65
C SER A 85 -5.28 0.83 -10.54
N GLU A 86 -4.35 1.11 -9.63
CA GLU A 86 -4.17 0.27 -8.44
C GLU A 86 -5.46 0.22 -7.62
N LYS A 87 -6.14 1.35 -7.39
CA LYS A 87 -7.43 1.40 -6.69
C LYS A 87 -8.48 0.53 -7.38
N GLU A 88 -8.65 0.64 -8.69
CA GLU A 88 -9.61 -0.19 -9.43
C GLU A 88 -9.31 -1.68 -9.31
N THR A 89 -8.03 -2.04 -9.36
CA THR A 89 -7.58 -3.43 -9.15
C THR A 89 -7.87 -3.93 -7.75
N LEU A 90 -7.60 -3.13 -6.73
CA LEU A 90 -7.84 -3.47 -5.33
C LEU A 90 -9.33 -3.56 -5.00
N THR A 91 -10.14 -2.63 -5.49
CA THR A 91 -11.59 -2.67 -5.30
C THR A 91 -12.23 -3.86 -6.02
N SER A 92 -11.76 -4.21 -7.23
CA SER A 92 -12.17 -5.46 -7.89
C SER A 92 -11.90 -6.68 -7.01
N ARG A 93 -10.79 -6.72 -6.28
CA ARG A 93 -10.46 -7.79 -5.33
C ARG A 93 -11.33 -7.75 -4.07
N LEU A 94 -11.66 -6.58 -3.56
CA LEU A 94 -12.61 -6.44 -2.42
C LEU A 94 -13.98 -7.04 -2.76
N ILE A 95 -14.42 -6.91 -4.01
CA ILE A 95 -15.69 -7.48 -4.48
C ILE A 95 -15.55 -9.00 -4.72
N ASP A 96 -14.51 -9.44 -5.42
CA ASP A 96 -14.31 -10.86 -5.81
C ASP A 96 -14.21 -11.79 -4.59
N ARG A 97 -13.43 -11.41 -3.58
CA ARG A 97 -13.06 -12.28 -2.47
C ARG A 97 -14.26 -12.77 -1.65
N PRO A 98 -15.22 -11.94 -1.22
CA PRO A 98 -16.37 -12.41 -0.44
C PRO A 98 -17.44 -13.11 -1.28
N ILE A 99 -17.54 -12.85 -2.58
CA ILE A 99 -18.59 -13.46 -3.42
C ILE A 99 -18.19 -14.82 -4.00
N ARG A 100 -16.91 -15.01 -4.30
CA ARG A 100 -16.40 -16.24 -4.92
C ARG A 100 -16.73 -17.53 -4.15
N PRO A 101 -16.53 -17.60 -2.83
CA PRO A 101 -16.81 -18.82 -2.05
C PRO A 101 -18.30 -19.11 -1.89
N LEU A 102 -19.19 -18.22 -2.32
CA LEU A 102 -20.63 -18.40 -2.23
C LEU A 102 -21.26 -19.08 -3.45
N PHE A 103 -20.48 -19.35 -4.49
CA PHE A 103 -20.95 -20.20 -5.57
C PHE A 103 -20.79 -21.67 -5.16
N PRO A 104 -21.81 -22.53 -5.46
CA PRO A 104 -21.76 -23.90 -5.05
C PRO A 104 -20.67 -24.69 -5.78
N GLU A 105 -20.15 -25.71 -5.11
CA GLU A 105 -19.19 -26.65 -5.69
C GLU A 105 -19.71 -27.25 -7.01
N GLY A 106 -18.85 -27.28 -8.02
CA GLY A 106 -19.21 -27.78 -9.35
C GLY A 106 -19.94 -26.78 -10.25
N TYR A 107 -20.19 -25.55 -9.79
CA TYR A 107 -20.68 -24.48 -10.64
C TYR A 107 -19.53 -23.89 -11.47
N LEU A 108 -19.47 -24.24 -12.75
CA LEU A 108 -18.36 -23.87 -13.64
C LEU A 108 -18.79 -22.92 -14.78
N ASN A 109 -20.02 -22.40 -14.73
CA ASN A 109 -20.48 -21.42 -15.71
C ASN A 109 -19.77 -20.09 -15.51
N GLU A 110 -19.31 -19.49 -16.60
CA GLU A 110 -18.61 -18.20 -16.53
C GLU A 110 -19.54 -17.09 -16.04
N VAL A 111 -19.07 -16.35 -15.04
CA VAL A 111 -19.76 -15.18 -14.45
C VAL A 111 -18.87 -13.97 -14.56
N GLN A 112 -19.43 -12.88 -15.07
CA GLN A 112 -18.76 -11.59 -15.13
C GLN A 112 -19.54 -10.53 -14.35
N VAL A 113 -18.87 -9.86 -13.44
CA VAL A 113 -19.38 -8.72 -12.68
C VAL A 113 -18.64 -7.48 -13.15
N ILE A 114 -19.37 -6.47 -13.61
CA ILE A 114 -18.80 -5.19 -14.01
C ILE A 114 -19.48 -4.08 -13.22
N VAL A 115 -18.67 -3.26 -12.56
CA VAL A 115 -19.13 -2.13 -11.77
C VAL A 115 -18.55 -0.83 -12.34
N HIS A 116 -19.42 0.13 -12.63
CA HIS A 116 -19.03 1.47 -13.07
C HIS A 116 -19.40 2.51 -12.02
N VAL A 117 -18.46 3.38 -11.70
CA VAL A 117 -18.73 4.60 -10.93
C VAL A 117 -19.21 5.66 -11.89
N LEU A 118 -20.47 6.11 -11.72
CA LEU A 118 -21.16 7.02 -12.63
C LEU A 118 -21.27 8.45 -12.09
N SER A 119 -21.26 8.59 -10.78
CA SER A 119 -21.23 9.87 -10.06
C SER A 119 -20.46 9.66 -8.75
N VAL A 120 -19.75 10.65 -8.25
CA VAL A 120 -19.00 10.54 -7.00
C VAL A 120 -19.12 11.80 -6.16
N ASN A 121 -19.54 11.61 -4.92
CA ASN A 121 -19.40 12.60 -3.85
C ASN A 121 -18.00 12.44 -3.24
N PRO A 122 -17.18 13.50 -3.13
CA PRO A 122 -15.83 13.42 -2.58
C PRO A 122 -15.74 12.83 -1.15
N GLU A 123 -16.83 12.90 -0.40
CA GLU A 123 -16.90 12.36 0.97
C GLU A 123 -17.26 10.87 1.03
N ILE A 124 -17.76 10.28 -0.07
CA ILE A 124 -18.26 8.90 -0.11
C ILE A 124 -17.41 8.07 -1.06
N ASP A 125 -16.57 7.17 -0.52
CA ASP A 125 -15.83 6.22 -1.35
C ASP A 125 -16.81 5.25 -2.04
N PRO A 126 -16.68 5.06 -3.36
CA PRO A 126 -17.58 4.19 -4.10
C PRO A 126 -17.36 2.69 -3.91
N ASP A 127 -16.35 2.25 -3.15
CA ASP A 127 -16.03 0.82 -2.99
C ASP A 127 -17.11 0.05 -2.20
N ILE A 128 -17.62 0.58 -1.08
CA ILE A 128 -18.71 -0.07 -0.34
C ILE A 128 -20.00 -0.09 -1.17
N PRO A 129 -20.46 1.00 -1.81
CA PRO A 129 -21.55 0.96 -2.78
C PRO A 129 -21.34 -0.08 -3.89
N ALA A 130 -20.12 -0.23 -4.39
CA ALA A 130 -19.78 -1.22 -5.41
C ALA A 130 -19.92 -2.67 -4.92
N MET A 131 -19.52 -2.96 -3.69
CA MET A 131 -19.70 -4.27 -3.05
C MET A 131 -21.17 -4.59 -2.86
N ILE A 132 -21.95 -3.64 -2.37
CA ILE A 132 -23.42 -3.76 -2.19
C ILE A 132 -24.10 -4.00 -3.53
N GLY A 133 -23.77 -3.21 -4.54
CA GLY A 133 -24.33 -3.34 -5.88
C GLY A 133 -24.02 -4.67 -6.55
N SER A 134 -22.80 -5.16 -6.41
CA SER A 134 -22.38 -6.46 -6.94
C SER A 134 -23.16 -7.61 -6.30
N SER A 135 -23.31 -7.58 -4.97
CA SER A 135 -24.10 -8.55 -4.22
C SER A 135 -25.58 -8.54 -4.65
N ALA A 136 -26.17 -7.35 -4.77
CA ALA A 136 -27.55 -7.18 -5.19
C ALA A 136 -27.76 -7.66 -6.64
N ALA A 137 -26.84 -7.34 -7.56
CA ALA A 137 -26.94 -7.75 -8.96
C ALA A 137 -26.82 -9.27 -9.12
N LEU A 138 -25.92 -9.91 -8.35
CA LEU A 138 -25.81 -11.38 -8.30
C LEU A 138 -27.08 -12.03 -7.79
N SER A 139 -27.65 -11.51 -6.71
CA SER A 139 -28.88 -12.02 -6.11
C SER A 139 -30.10 -11.84 -7.02
N LEU A 140 -30.18 -10.76 -7.80
CA LEU A 140 -31.23 -10.52 -8.79
C LEU A 140 -31.14 -11.41 -10.02
N ALA A 141 -29.95 -11.91 -10.34
CA ALA A 141 -29.71 -12.68 -11.58
C ALA A 141 -30.37 -14.06 -11.57
N GLY A 142 -30.78 -14.57 -10.42
CA GLY A 142 -31.38 -15.91 -10.27
C GLY A 142 -30.40 -17.06 -10.46
N ILE A 143 -29.11 -16.80 -10.51
CA ILE A 143 -28.04 -17.82 -10.60
C ILE A 143 -27.79 -18.47 -9.23
N PRO A 144 -27.19 -19.68 -9.18
CA PRO A 144 -26.90 -20.34 -7.90
C PRO A 144 -25.81 -19.59 -7.13
N PHE A 145 -26.22 -18.65 -6.33
CA PHE A 145 -25.39 -17.77 -5.49
C PHE A 145 -25.93 -17.79 -4.06
N ASN A 146 -25.13 -18.26 -3.11
CA ASN A 146 -25.52 -18.44 -1.69
C ASN A 146 -25.36 -17.13 -0.88
N GLY A 147 -25.53 -16.00 -1.53
CA GLY A 147 -25.63 -14.69 -0.89
C GLY A 147 -27.06 -14.35 -0.44
N PRO A 148 -27.33 -13.06 -0.19
CA PRO A 148 -26.47 -11.90 -0.46
C PRO A 148 -25.32 -11.69 0.53
N VAL A 149 -24.40 -10.81 0.14
CA VAL A 149 -23.31 -10.31 0.96
C VAL A 149 -23.61 -8.87 1.36
N GLY A 150 -23.49 -8.55 2.65
CA GLY A 150 -23.42 -7.20 3.14
C GLY A 150 -21.95 -6.76 3.24
N ALA A 151 -21.71 -5.47 3.10
CA ALA A 151 -20.39 -4.86 3.25
C ALA A 151 -20.46 -3.56 4.05
N ALA A 152 -19.45 -3.30 4.85
CA ALA A 152 -19.34 -2.10 5.66
C ALA A 152 -17.89 -1.63 5.74
N ARG A 153 -17.68 -0.33 5.82
CA ARG A 153 -16.44 0.28 6.28
C ARG A 153 -16.60 0.68 7.74
N VAL A 154 -15.59 0.42 8.55
CA VAL A 154 -15.55 0.76 9.97
C VAL A 154 -14.35 1.63 10.25
N GLY A 155 -14.59 2.82 10.78
CA GLY A 155 -13.59 3.68 11.38
C GLY A 155 -13.53 3.51 12.89
N TYR A 156 -12.46 4.01 13.52
CA TYR A 156 -12.31 4.09 14.98
C TYR A 156 -11.83 5.49 15.35
N ILE A 157 -12.71 6.29 15.91
CA ILE A 157 -12.50 7.72 16.19
C ILE A 157 -12.92 7.97 17.63
N ASP A 158 -12.04 8.58 18.41
CA ASP A 158 -12.27 8.91 19.83
C ASP A 158 -12.80 7.70 20.65
N GLY A 159 -12.25 6.53 20.39
CA GLY A 159 -12.61 5.29 21.10
C GLY A 159 -13.95 4.68 20.68
N GLN A 160 -14.54 5.13 19.56
CA GLN A 160 -15.83 4.64 19.06
C GLN A 160 -15.75 4.13 17.62
N TYR A 161 -16.49 3.07 17.34
CA TYR A 161 -16.66 2.58 15.96
C TYR A 161 -17.61 3.50 15.18
N VAL A 162 -17.21 3.85 13.96
CA VAL A 162 -18.01 4.68 13.04
C VAL A 162 -18.31 3.86 11.80
N LEU A 163 -19.59 3.70 11.49
CA LEU A 163 -20.06 3.00 10.30
C LEU A 163 -19.96 3.90 9.08
N ASN A 164 -19.29 3.42 8.03
CA ASN A 164 -19.12 4.13 6.75
C ASN A 164 -18.67 5.59 6.96
N PRO A 165 -17.51 5.82 7.61
CA PRO A 165 -17.02 7.16 7.82
C PRO A 165 -16.79 7.88 6.49
N THR A 166 -17.00 9.20 6.47
CA THR A 166 -16.67 10.04 5.32
C THR A 166 -15.15 10.12 5.12
N GLN A 167 -14.71 10.57 3.94
CA GLN A 167 -13.28 10.79 3.67
C GLN A 167 -12.64 11.77 4.65
N THR A 168 -13.39 12.80 5.08
CA THR A 168 -12.94 13.73 6.13
C THR A 168 -12.80 13.03 7.48
N GLN A 169 -13.73 12.20 7.88
CA GLN A 169 -13.66 11.43 9.13
C GLN A 169 -12.52 10.40 9.12
N LEU A 170 -12.25 9.76 7.99
CA LEU A 170 -11.15 8.80 7.86
C LEU A 170 -9.77 9.42 8.14
N LYS A 171 -9.57 10.71 7.87
CA LYS A 171 -8.30 11.40 8.17
C LYS A 171 -7.98 11.46 9.68
N SER A 172 -8.99 11.40 10.53
CA SER A 172 -8.86 11.36 12.00
C SER A 172 -9.08 9.98 12.60
N SER A 173 -9.34 8.97 11.77
CA SER A 173 -9.60 7.61 12.21
C SER A 173 -8.30 6.82 12.40
N GLN A 174 -8.22 6.09 13.49
CA GLN A 174 -7.12 5.15 13.76
C GLN A 174 -7.32 3.79 13.05
N LEU A 175 -8.45 3.62 12.37
CA LEU A 175 -8.82 2.40 11.66
C LEU A 175 -9.50 2.72 10.35
N ASP A 176 -9.09 2.04 9.29
CA ASP A 176 -9.83 1.89 8.05
C ASP A 176 -10.01 0.39 7.80
N LEU A 177 -11.19 -0.15 8.12
CA LEU A 177 -11.50 -1.56 8.02
C LEU A 177 -12.70 -1.78 7.12
N VAL A 178 -12.57 -2.67 6.15
CA VAL A 178 -13.66 -3.16 5.32
C VAL A 178 -13.97 -4.59 5.75
N VAL A 179 -15.24 -4.85 6.02
CA VAL A 179 -15.75 -6.19 6.34
C VAL A 179 -16.90 -6.53 5.41
N ALA A 180 -16.93 -7.77 4.94
CA ALA A 180 -18.03 -8.31 4.15
C ALA A 180 -18.40 -9.71 4.62
N GLY A 181 -19.69 -10.02 4.60
CA GLY A 181 -20.20 -11.32 5.04
C GLY A 181 -21.63 -11.56 4.64
N THR A 182 -22.08 -12.78 4.85
CA THR A 182 -23.50 -13.18 4.79
C THR A 182 -24.21 -12.76 6.08
N GLU A 183 -25.48 -13.04 6.18
CA GLU A 183 -26.25 -12.78 7.40
C GLU A 183 -25.63 -13.46 8.65
N THR A 184 -25.04 -14.63 8.48
CA THR A 184 -24.56 -15.48 9.58
C THR A 184 -23.04 -15.54 9.74
N ALA A 185 -22.26 -15.12 8.73
CA ALA A 185 -20.82 -15.33 8.72
C ALA A 185 -20.05 -14.19 8.07
N VAL A 186 -18.93 -13.80 8.70
CA VAL A 186 -17.91 -12.96 8.08
C VAL A 186 -17.16 -13.78 7.02
N LEU A 187 -16.93 -13.20 5.84
CA LEU A 187 -16.23 -13.84 4.73
C LEU A 187 -14.91 -13.15 4.37
N MET A 188 -14.83 -11.84 4.53
CA MET A 188 -13.66 -11.07 4.17
C MET A 188 -13.47 -9.88 5.12
N VAL A 189 -12.23 -9.66 5.51
CA VAL A 189 -11.81 -8.45 6.24
C VAL A 189 -10.55 -7.92 5.59
N GLU A 190 -10.44 -6.61 5.49
CA GLU A 190 -9.21 -5.92 5.09
C GLU A 190 -9.08 -4.61 5.85
N SER A 191 -7.90 -4.35 6.43
CA SER A 191 -7.74 -3.15 7.26
C SER A 191 -6.33 -2.55 7.22
N GLU A 192 -6.31 -1.27 7.55
CA GLU A 192 -5.16 -0.48 7.95
C GLU A 192 -5.47 0.10 9.35
N ALA A 193 -4.53 0.02 10.27
CA ALA A 193 -4.74 0.44 11.66
C ALA A 193 -3.51 1.11 12.26
N GLU A 194 -3.74 2.01 13.21
CA GLU A 194 -2.69 2.70 13.97
C GLU A 194 -2.41 1.98 15.28
N GLN A 195 -1.81 0.77 15.20
CA GLN A 195 -1.40 -0.02 16.36
C GLN A 195 -2.54 -0.31 17.35
N LEU A 196 -3.69 -0.74 16.83
CA LEU A 196 -4.85 -1.07 17.65
C LEU A 196 -4.75 -2.48 18.25
N SER A 197 -5.36 -2.68 19.42
CA SER A 197 -5.40 -3.97 20.08
C SER A 197 -6.23 -5.00 19.34
N GLU A 198 -5.98 -6.28 19.58
CA GLU A 198 -6.74 -7.40 19.04
C GLU A 198 -8.24 -7.29 19.39
N GLU A 199 -8.55 -6.82 20.60
CA GLU A 199 -9.93 -6.60 21.07
C GLU A 199 -10.65 -5.52 20.25
N VAL A 200 -9.99 -4.38 20.00
CA VAL A 200 -10.57 -3.29 19.17
C VAL A 200 -10.76 -3.75 17.74
N MET A 201 -9.80 -4.48 17.17
CA MET A 201 -9.91 -5.01 15.81
C MET A 201 -11.05 -6.02 15.68
N LEU A 202 -11.17 -6.95 16.61
CA LEU A 202 -12.27 -7.92 16.63
C LEU A 202 -13.62 -7.23 16.82
N GLY A 203 -13.70 -6.25 17.71
CA GLY A 203 -14.91 -5.44 17.91
C GLY A 203 -15.33 -4.70 16.65
N ALA A 204 -14.38 -4.17 15.88
CA ALA A 204 -14.67 -3.50 14.60
C ALA A 204 -15.24 -4.48 13.55
N VAL A 205 -14.69 -5.68 13.45
CA VAL A 205 -15.19 -6.73 12.55
C VAL A 205 -16.63 -7.11 12.91
N VAL A 206 -16.88 -7.37 14.18
CA VAL A 206 -18.24 -7.72 14.67
C VAL A 206 -19.20 -6.59 14.45
N PHE A 207 -18.82 -5.35 14.79
CA PHE A 207 -19.65 -4.16 14.58
C PHE A 207 -20.04 -3.99 13.10
N GLY A 208 -19.08 -4.01 12.20
CA GLY A 208 -19.32 -3.84 10.76
C GLY A 208 -20.19 -4.96 10.18
N HIS A 209 -19.97 -6.21 10.60
CA HIS A 209 -20.77 -7.34 10.17
C HIS A 209 -22.23 -7.22 10.64
N GLU A 210 -22.47 -6.88 11.91
CA GLU A 210 -23.83 -6.68 12.45
C GLU A 210 -24.54 -5.53 11.72
N GLN A 211 -23.86 -4.41 11.48
CA GLN A 211 -24.46 -3.28 10.74
C GLN A 211 -24.76 -3.65 9.28
N SER A 212 -23.97 -4.51 8.65
CA SER A 212 -24.16 -4.90 7.25
C SER A 212 -25.42 -5.74 6.99
N LYS A 213 -26.08 -6.26 8.03
CA LYS A 213 -27.35 -6.98 7.91
C LYS A 213 -28.47 -6.12 7.33
N ALA A 214 -28.45 -4.80 7.57
CA ALA A 214 -29.40 -3.87 6.94
C ALA A 214 -29.31 -3.88 5.41
N VAL A 215 -28.10 -4.05 4.87
CA VAL A 215 -27.87 -4.21 3.42
C VAL A 215 -28.47 -5.51 2.91
N ILE A 216 -28.27 -6.60 3.65
CA ILE A 216 -28.78 -7.93 3.29
C ILE A 216 -30.32 -7.93 3.24
N GLU A 217 -30.95 -7.33 4.24
CA GLU A 217 -32.42 -7.17 4.29
C GLU A 217 -32.95 -6.37 3.10
N ALA A 218 -32.27 -5.26 2.76
CA ALA A 218 -32.65 -4.43 1.60
C ALA A 218 -32.49 -5.20 0.28
N ILE A 219 -31.43 -5.98 0.13
CA ILE A 219 -31.21 -6.83 -1.06
C ILE A 219 -32.31 -7.90 -1.15
N HIS A 220 -32.64 -8.58 -0.07
CA HIS A 220 -33.75 -9.55 -0.06
C HIS A 220 -35.07 -8.91 -0.47
N ALA A 221 -35.36 -7.70 0.01
CA ALA A 221 -36.57 -6.96 -0.39
C ALA A 221 -36.55 -6.59 -1.88
N LEU A 222 -35.36 -6.21 -2.42
CA LEU A 222 -35.21 -5.88 -3.84
C LEU A 222 -35.43 -7.13 -4.72
N VAL A 223 -34.82 -8.27 -4.33
CA VAL A 223 -34.96 -9.54 -5.04
C VAL A 223 -36.36 -10.06 -5.05
N ARG A 224 -37.07 -9.96 -3.93
CA ARG A 224 -38.49 -10.38 -3.85
C ARG A 224 -39.38 -9.62 -4.85
N ASP A 225 -39.11 -8.34 -5.07
CA ASP A 225 -39.96 -7.50 -5.90
C ASP A 225 -39.48 -7.36 -7.35
N GLY A 226 -38.18 -7.56 -7.61
CA GLY A 226 -37.53 -7.34 -8.91
C GLY A 226 -36.60 -8.45 -9.40
N GLY A 227 -36.44 -9.52 -8.62
CA GLY A 227 -35.55 -10.65 -8.97
C GLY A 227 -36.05 -11.45 -10.17
N LYS A 228 -35.11 -12.04 -10.90
CA LYS A 228 -35.41 -13.03 -11.93
C LYS A 228 -35.70 -14.40 -11.29
N PRO A 229 -36.49 -15.26 -11.98
CA PRO A 229 -36.66 -16.63 -11.53
C PRO A 229 -35.31 -17.35 -11.36
N GLU A 230 -35.23 -18.19 -10.34
CA GLU A 230 -34.04 -19.01 -10.11
C GLU A 230 -33.75 -19.92 -11.32
N VAL A 231 -32.51 -19.92 -11.74
CA VAL A 231 -32.02 -20.83 -12.79
C VAL A 231 -31.92 -22.23 -12.18
N GLN A 232 -32.63 -23.19 -12.80
CA GLN A 232 -32.51 -24.58 -12.39
C GLN A 232 -31.12 -25.10 -12.72
N TRP A 233 -30.29 -25.22 -11.68
CA TRP A 233 -28.97 -25.82 -11.77
C TRP A 233 -28.86 -26.97 -10.77
N THR A 234 -28.31 -28.06 -11.20
CA THR A 234 -28.09 -29.24 -10.36
C THR A 234 -26.60 -29.54 -10.35
N ALA A 235 -26.03 -29.74 -9.16
CA ALA A 235 -24.64 -30.15 -9.05
C ALA A 235 -24.41 -31.45 -9.82
N PRO A 236 -23.29 -31.63 -10.53
CA PRO A 236 -22.94 -32.88 -11.17
C PRO A 236 -22.99 -34.02 -10.15
N ALA A 237 -23.60 -35.13 -10.55
CA ALA A 237 -23.66 -36.30 -9.68
C ALA A 237 -22.23 -36.84 -9.43
N LYS A 238 -21.91 -37.08 -8.16
CA LYS A 238 -20.62 -37.67 -7.78
C LYS A 238 -20.57 -39.13 -8.22
N ASN A 239 -19.46 -39.52 -8.81
CA ASN A 239 -19.22 -40.91 -9.21
C ASN A 239 -18.70 -41.73 -8.02
N GLU A 240 -19.61 -42.21 -7.17
CA GLU A 240 -19.26 -42.88 -5.91
C GLU A 240 -18.39 -44.13 -6.14
N ALA A 241 -18.58 -44.83 -7.27
CA ALA A 241 -17.77 -46.00 -7.62
C ALA A 241 -16.31 -45.59 -7.93
N LEU A 242 -16.13 -44.48 -8.66
CA LEU A 242 -14.80 -43.93 -8.96
C LEU A 242 -14.14 -43.38 -7.68
N ILE A 243 -14.88 -42.64 -6.84
CA ILE A 243 -14.40 -42.13 -5.56
C ILE A 243 -13.89 -43.27 -4.68
N SER A 244 -14.68 -44.34 -4.54
CA SER A 244 -14.29 -45.53 -3.76
C SER A 244 -13.04 -46.20 -4.34
N ARG A 245 -12.94 -46.31 -5.65
CA ARG A 245 -11.80 -46.94 -6.31
C ARG A 245 -10.51 -46.13 -6.18
N VAL A 246 -10.58 -44.82 -6.42
CA VAL A 246 -9.45 -43.89 -6.21
C VAL A 246 -8.99 -43.91 -4.77
N SER A 247 -9.93 -43.89 -3.81
CA SER A 247 -9.60 -43.98 -2.38
C SER A 247 -8.83 -45.26 -2.04
N GLN A 248 -9.27 -46.42 -2.56
CA GLN A 248 -8.58 -47.70 -2.37
C GLN A 248 -7.15 -47.67 -2.90
N LEU A 249 -6.92 -47.06 -4.06
CA LEU A 249 -5.61 -46.98 -4.69
C LEU A 249 -4.68 -45.96 -4.06
N ALA A 250 -5.22 -44.81 -3.61
CA ALA A 250 -4.44 -43.63 -3.27
C ALA A 250 -4.27 -43.37 -1.77
N GLU A 251 -5.21 -43.79 -0.88
CA GLU A 251 -5.20 -43.36 0.52
C GLU A 251 -3.91 -43.68 1.26
N GLY A 252 -3.41 -44.92 1.12
CA GLY A 252 -2.14 -45.34 1.76
C GLY A 252 -0.93 -44.54 1.23
N PRO A 253 -0.71 -44.53 -0.09
CA PRO A 253 0.38 -43.76 -0.70
C PRO A 253 0.33 -42.28 -0.42
N LEU A 254 -0.86 -41.65 -0.37
CA LEU A 254 -1.01 -40.22 -0.01
C LEU A 254 -0.63 -39.96 1.45
N ARG A 255 -1.08 -40.81 2.40
CA ARG A 255 -0.67 -40.71 3.80
C ARG A 255 0.85 -40.78 3.95
N GLU A 256 1.51 -41.70 3.24
CA GLU A 256 2.98 -41.78 3.24
C GLU A 256 3.63 -40.57 2.60
N ALA A 257 3.10 -40.02 1.51
CA ALA A 257 3.61 -38.79 0.88
C ALA A 257 3.55 -37.59 1.82
N TYR A 258 2.47 -37.44 2.58
CA TYR A 258 2.30 -36.35 3.54
C TYR A 258 3.13 -36.48 4.83
N GLN A 259 3.81 -37.59 5.06
CA GLN A 259 4.86 -37.72 6.08
C GLN A 259 6.21 -37.17 5.62
N THR A 260 6.36 -36.83 4.35
CA THR A 260 7.58 -36.26 3.78
C THR A 260 7.62 -34.76 4.06
N LYS A 261 8.56 -34.31 4.91
CA LYS A 261 8.67 -32.91 5.35
C LYS A 261 9.15 -31.95 4.27
N ASP A 262 10.09 -32.41 3.43
CA ASP A 262 10.61 -31.60 2.31
C ASP A 262 9.53 -31.41 1.24
N LYS A 263 9.31 -30.14 0.84
CA LYS A 263 8.24 -29.75 -0.10
C LYS A 263 8.45 -30.38 -1.49
N GLN A 264 9.67 -30.33 -2.03
CA GLN A 264 9.92 -30.83 -3.39
C GLN A 264 9.75 -32.34 -3.45
N ALA A 265 10.36 -33.04 -2.49
CA ALA A 265 10.23 -34.50 -2.39
C ALA A 265 8.77 -34.95 -2.17
N ARG A 266 8.01 -34.21 -1.38
CA ARG A 266 6.57 -34.45 -1.19
C ARG A 266 5.80 -34.23 -2.49
N THR A 267 6.05 -33.14 -3.19
CA THR A 267 5.39 -32.84 -4.48
C THR A 267 5.67 -33.91 -5.53
N GLU A 268 6.91 -34.40 -5.59
CA GLU A 268 7.25 -35.52 -6.51
C GLU A 268 6.52 -36.82 -6.15
N LYS A 269 6.42 -37.15 -4.86
CA LYS A 269 5.65 -38.31 -4.41
C LYS A 269 4.16 -38.18 -4.75
N LEU A 270 3.54 -37.02 -4.51
CA LEU A 270 2.14 -36.77 -4.84
C LEU A 270 1.89 -36.89 -6.35
N LYS A 271 2.78 -36.34 -7.20
CA LYS A 271 2.72 -36.51 -8.64
C LYS A 271 2.84 -37.99 -9.05
N SER A 272 3.73 -38.75 -8.42
CA SER A 272 3.90 -40.16 -8.66
C SER A 272 2.64 -40.96 -8.29
N VAL A 273 2.01 -40.67 -7.16
CA VAL A 273 0.74 -41.28 -6.75
C VAL A 273 -0.36 -41.02 -7.78
N SER A 274 -0.52 -39.77 -8.20
CA SER A 274 -1.50 -39.36 -9.19
C SER A 274 -1.29 -40.12 -10.53
N ALA A 275 -0.04 -40.22 -11.00
CA ALA A 275 0.29 -40.97 -12.21
C ALA A 275 -0.06 -42.45 -12.07
N GLN A 276 0.32 -43.10 -10.98
CA GLN A 276 0.03 -44.54 -10.71
C GLN A 276 -1.47 -44.81 -10.64
N VAL A 277 -2.25 -43.93 -10.00
CA VAL A 277 -3.72 -44.07 -9.94
C VAL A 277 -4.34 -43.98 -11.34
N ASN A 278 -3.93 -43.00 -12.14
CA ASN A 278 -4.43 -42.87 -13.52
C ASN A 278 -4.05 -44.05 -14.37
N GLU A 279 -2.81 -44.56 -14.30
CA GLU A 279 -2.37 -45.76 -15.03
C GLU A 279 -3.19 -47.01 -14.63
N ALA A 280 -3.44 -47.20 -13.34
CA ALA A 280 -4.23 -48.31 -12.84
C ALA A 280 -5.68 -48.25 -13.35
N LEU A 281 -6.31 -47.06 -13.32
CA LEU A 281 -7.69 -46.89 -13.82
C LEU A 281 -7.79 -47.09 -15.35
N VAL A 282 -6.80 -46.65 -16.10
CA VAL A 282 -6.72 -46.90 -17.55
C VAL A 282 -6.57 -48.40 -17.84
N ALA A 283 -5.69 -49.09 -17.13
CA ALA A 283 -5.50 -50.53 -17.29
C ALA A 283 -6.78 -51.31 -16.96
N GLU A 284 -7.48 -50.95 -15.90
CA GLU A 284 -8.78 -51.54 -15.52
C GLU A 284 -9.85 -51.30 -16.59
N ALA A 285 -9.93 -50.08 -17.13
CA ALA A 285 -10.88 -49.73 -18.19
C ALA A 285 -10.63 -50.58 -19.46
N VAL A 286 -9.36 -50.72 -19.86
CA VAL A 286 -8.96 -51.56 -20.99
C VAL A 286 -9.34 -53.02 -20.74
N ALA A 287 -9.04 -53.56 -19.55
CA ALA A 287 -9.35 -54.96 -19.19
C ALA A 287 -10.87 -55.24 -19.20
N ASN A 288 -11.68 -54.25 -18.81
CA ASN A 288 -13.14 -54.37 -18.72
C ASN A 288 -13.85 -53.94 -20.02
N GLY A 289 -13.14 -53.44 -21.03
CA GLY A 289 -13.72 -52.93 -22.28
C GLY A 289 -14.58 -51.67 -22.08
N THR A 290 -14.26 -50.84 -21.07
CA THR A 290 -14.96 -49.62 -20.73
C THR A 290 -14.11 -48.38 -21.10
N VAL A 291 -14.72 -47.19 -21.03
CA VAL A 291 -13.99 -45.93 -21.20
C VAL A 291 -13.27 -45.60 -19.91
N ALA A 292 -12.02 -45.18 -20.00
CA ALA A 292 -11.25 -44.70 -18.84
C ALA A 292 -11.89 -43.46 -18.22
N ALA A 293 -11.76 -43.33 -16.90
CA ALA A 293 -12.22 -42.14 -16.19
C ALA A 293 -11.47 -40.89 -16.68
N ASP A 294 -12.14 -39.74 -16.64
CA ASP A 294 -11.51 -38.47 -16.97
C ASP A 294 -10.42 -38.13 -15.93
N SER A 295 -9.23 -37.85 -16.44
CA SER A 295 -8.07 -37.48 -15.61
C SER A 295 -8.34 -36.22 -14.71
N ALA A 296 -9.16 -35.30 -15.17
CA ALA A 296 -9.55 -34.13 -14.37
C ALA A 296 -10.47 -34.52 -13.20
N GLU A 297 -11.43 -35.44 -13.43
CA GLU A 297 -12.28 -35.97 -12.36
C GLU A 297 -11.47 -36.77 -11.34
N VAL A 298 -10.52 -37.58 -11.78
CA VAL A 298 -9.59 -38.31 -10.89
C VAL A 298 -8.75 -37.32 -10.06
N GLY A 299 -8.26 -36.25 -10.70
CA GLY A 299 -7.50 -35.20 -10.02
C GLY A 299 -8.30 -34.51 -8.92
N SER A 300 -9.57 -34.20 -9.17
CA SER A 300 -10.47 -33.63 -8.16
C SER A 300 -10.70 -34.57 -6.97
N ILE A 301 -10.93 -35.85 -7.24
CA ILE A 301 -11.11 -36.88 -6.19
C ILE A 301 -9.84 -37.04 -5.35
N LEU A 302 -8.67 -37.04 -5.97
CA LEU A 302 -7.38 -37.08 -5.26
C LEU A 302 -7.20 -35.86 -4.35
N PHE A 303 -7.53 -34.70 -4.84
CA PHE A 303 -7.47 -33.46 -4.03
C PHE A 303 -8.38 -33.51 -2.79
N ASP A 304 -9.64 -33.97 -2.96
CA ASP A 304 -10.56 -34.14 -1.83
C ASP A 304 -10.03 -35.17 -0.82
N LEU A 305 -9.40 -36.23 -1.28
CA LEU A 305 -8.78 -37.23 -0.42
C LEU A 305 -7.55 -36.71 0.31
N GLU A 306 -6.70 -35.94 -0.36
CA GLU A 306 -5.55 -35.23 0.25
C GLU A 306 -6.03 -34.28 1.34
N ALA A 307 -7.05 -33.45 1.03
CA ALA A 307 -7.64 -32.54 1.99
C ALA A 307 -8.15 -33.28 3.24
N LYS A 308 -8.89 -34.38 3.04
CA LYS A 308 -9.40 -35.21 4.13
C LYS A 308 -8.28 -35.76 5.01
N ILE A 309 -7.20 -36.26 4.40
CA ILE A 309 -6.05 -36.86 5.11
C ILE A 309 -5.38 -35.76 5.99
N VAL A 310 -4.98 -34.65 5.39
CA VAL A 310 -4.25 -33.58 6.10
C VAL A 310 -5.11 -32.95 7.18
N ARG A 311 -6.38 -32.65 6.88
CA ARG A 311 -7.32 -32.03 7.83
C ARG A 311 -7.58 -32.94 9.04
N SER A 312 -7.79 -34.24 8.81
CA SER A 312 -8.00 -35.21 9.87
C SER A 312 -6.79 -35.33 10.81
N GLN A 313 -5.58 -35.43 10.24
CA GLN A 313 -4.34 -35.49 11.01
C GLN A 313 -4.21 -34.29 11.97
N ILE A 314 -4.43 -33.09 11.47
CA ILE A 314 -4.32 -31.87 12.26
C ILE A 314 -5.38 -31.82 13.38
N LEU A 315 -6.63 -32.19 13.08
CA LEU A 315 -7.73 -32.20 14.06
C LEU A 315 -7.60 -33.30 15.12
N GLU A 316 -6.86 -34.37 14.84
CA GLU A 316 -6.54 -35.45 15.76
C GLU A 316 -5.30 -35.14 16.62
N GLY A 317 -4.65 -34.00 16.38
CA GLY A 317 -3.48 -33.56 17.15
C GLY A 317 -2.16 -34.16 16.69
N GLU A 318 -2.14 -34.76 15.50
CA GLU A 318 -0.92 -35.22 14.87
C GLU A 318 -0.06 -34.03 14.35
N PRO A 319 1.25 -34.24 14.16
CA PRO A 319 2.12 -33.22 13.59
C PRO A 319 1.62 -32.74 12.22
N ARG A 320 1.83 -31.44 11.94
CA ARG A 320 1.55 -30.82 10.63
C ARG A 320 2.46 -31.41 9.54
N ILE A 321 2.20 -31.05 8.30
CA ILE A 321 2.91 -31.56 7.09
C ILE A 321 4.44 -31.48 7.23
N ASP A 322 4.95 -30.42 7.87
CA ASP A 322 6.39 -30.21 8.10
C ASP A 322 6.87 -30.70 9.49
N GLY A 323 6.00 -31.33 10.26
CA GLY A 323 6.29 -31.90 11.57
C GLY A 323 6.16 -30.97 12.75
N ARG A 324 5.72 -29.70 12.53
CA ARG A 324 5.44 -28.73 13.60
C ARG A 324 4.11 -29.06 14.32
N ASP A 325 3.96 -28.47 15.48
CA ASP A 325 2.65 -28.30 16.14
C ASP A 325 1.86 -27.13 15.54
N THR A 326 0.70 -26.84 16.08
CA THR A 326 -0.18 -25.77 15.57
C THR A 326 0.27 -24.34 15.90
N ARG A 327 1.28 -24.15 16.78
CA ARG A 327 1.70 -22.86 17.33
C ARG A 327 3.12 -22.43 16.92
N THR A 328 3.96 -23.37 16.54
CA THR A 328 5.37 -23.09 16.24
C THR A 328 5.53 -22.36 14.90
N VAL A 329 6.26 -21.24 14.93
CA VAL A 329 6.73 -20.51 13.74
C VAL A 329 7.95 -21.22 13.16
N ARG A 330 8.06 -21.29 11.84
CA ARG A 330 9.24 -21.83 11.15
C ARG A 330 10.52 -21.08 11.52
N PRO A 331 11.71 -21.69 11.38
CA PRO A 331 12.98 -21.03 11.62
C PRO A 331 13.12 -19.76 10.78
N ILE A 332 13.66 -18.69 11.41
CA ILE A 332 13.84 -17.38 10.79
C ILE A 332 15.33 -17.10 10.65
N SER A 333 15.74 -16.64 9.47
CA SER A 333 17.08 -16.13 9.17
C SER A 333 16.97 -14.71 8.62
N ILE A 334 17.80 -13.80 9.12
CA ILE A 334 17.78 -12.38 8.76
C ILE A 334 19.20 -11.93 8.40
N ARG A 335 19.30 -11.23 7.27
CA ARG A 335 20.53 -10.55 6.85
C ARG A 335 20.17 -9.17 6.34
N THR A 336 20.87 -8.14 6.78
CA THR A 336 20.74 -6.76 6.28
C THR A 336 22.01 -6.34 5.53
N GLY A 337 21.92 -5.29 4.72
CA GLY A 337 23.05 -4.82 3.93
C GLY A 337 23.55 -5.82 2.89
N VAL A 338 22.66 -6.66 2.36
CA VAL A 338 23.04 -7.74 1.42
C VAL A 338 23.43 -7.26 0.03
N LEU A 339 22.96 -6.07 -0.36
CA LEU A 339 23.26 -5.46 -1.65
C LEU A 339 24.11 -4.19 -1.45
N PRO A 340 25.36 -4.16 -1.95
CA PRO A 340 26.34 -3.16 -1.51
C PRO A 340 26.07 -1.73 -1.99
N ARG A 341 25.31 -1.54 -3.06
CA ARG A 341 25.05 -0.19 -3.64
C ARG A 341 23.64 0.34 -3.41
N THR A 342 22.76 -0.44 -2.79
CA THR A 342 21.41 -0.01 -2.46
C THR A 342 21.43 0.88 -1.21
N HIS A 343 20.35 1.66 -1.01
CA HIS A 343 20.29 2.52 0.16
C HIS A 343 19.98 1.72 1.44
N GLY A 344 19.22 0.64 1.32
CA GLY A 344 19.01 -0.37 2.35
C GLY A 344 18.53 -1.66 1.72
N SER A 345 18.89 -2.80 2.32
CA SER A 345 18.45 -4.11 1.84
C SER A 345 18.40 -5.14 2.97
N ALA A 346 17.41 -6.03 2.89
CA ALA A 346 17.26 -7.13 3.83
C ALA A 346 16.85 -8.41 3.10
N LEU A 347 17.44 -9.52 3.50
CA LEU A 347 17.03 -10.85 3.13
C LEU A 347 16.36 -11.48 4.36
N PHE A 348 15.06 -11.63 4.29
CA PHE A 348 14.25 -12.28 5.33
C PHE A 348 13.82 -13.65 4.86
N THR A 349 14.15 -14.67 5.63
CA THR A 349 13.81 -16.07 5.33
C THR A 349 13.04 -16.67 6.51
N ARG A 350 11.90 -17.26 6.24
CA ARG A 350 11.08 -18.01 7.21
C ARG A 350 10.79 -19.39 6.62
N GLY A 351 11.51 -20.41 7.08
CA GLY A 351 11.48 -21.73 6.46
C GLY A 351 11.78 -21.67 4.97
N GLU A 352 10.85 -22.10 4.14
CA GLU A 352 10.91 -22.12 2.68
C GLU A 352 10.22 -20.88 2.05
N THR A 353 10.21 -19.76 2.73
CA THR A 353 9.70 -18.48 2.20
C THR A 353 10.75 -17.40 2.41
N GLN A 354 11.17 -16.77 1.32
CA GLN A 354 12.27 -15.81 1.33
C GLN A 354 11.90 -14.55 0.53
N ALA A 355 12.15 -13.40 1.12
CA ALA A 355 11.97 -12.09 0.50
C ALA A 355 13.29 -11.30 0.56
N LEU A 356 13.78 -10.89 -0.59
CA LEU A 356 14.84 -9.89 -0.73
C LEU A 356 14.17 -8.53 -0.89
N VAL A 357 14.24 -7.69 0.13
CA VAL A 357 13.59 -6.39 0.13
C VAL A 357 14.61 -5.27 0.05
N VAL A 358 14.38 -4.33 -0.84
CA VAL A 358 15.29 -3.24 -1.13
C VAL A 358 14.60 -1.90 -0.90
N ALA A 359 15.23 -1.03 -0.12
CA ALA A 359 14.79 0.33 0.13
C ALA A 359 15.60 1.33 -0.69
N THR A 360 14.91 2.26 -1.33
CA THR A 360 15.49 3.39 -2.05
C THR A 360 14.90 4.68 -1.51
N LEU A 361 15.76 5.63 -1.16
CA LEU A 361 15.39 6.97 -0.70
C LEU A 361 15.53 7.95 -1.86
N GLY A 362 14.53 8.78 -2.04
CA GLY A 362 14.49 9.81 -3.07
C GLY A 362 14.03 11.15 -2.52
N THR A 363 13.82 12.10 -3.41
CA THR A 363 13.35 13.45 -3.12
C THR A 363 11.84 13.56 -3.33
N ALA A 364 11.25 14.73 -3.06
CA ALA A 364 9.85 15.01 -3.37
C ALA A 364 9.50 14.87 -4.88
N ARG A 365 10.49 15.01 -5.78
CA ARG A 365 10.29 14.78 -7.22
C ARG A 365 10.06 13.32 -7.58
N ASP A 366 10.52 12.41 -6.73
CA ASP A 366 10.41 10.96 -6.93
C ASP A 366 9.09 10.40 -6.37
N GLU A 367 8.25 11.24 -5.77
CA GLU A 367 6.93 10.85 -5.33
C GLU A 367 6.09 10.32 -6.49
N GLN A 368 5.35 9.27 -6.23
CA GLN A 368 4.41 8.73 -7.21
C GLN A 368 3.25 9.71 -7.43
N LYS A 369 3.13 10.23 -8.66
CA LYS A 369 1.96 11.02 -9.06
C LYS A 369 0.82 10.09 -9.46
N ILE A 370 -0.32 10.27 -8.83
CA ILE A 370 -1.52 9.46 -9.05
C ILE A 370 -2.62 10.38 -9.56
N ASP A 371 -3.09 10.13 -10.80
CA ASP A 371 -4.29 10.78 -11.35
C ASP A 371 -5.52 9.98 -10.90
N GLY A 372 -5.98 10.27 -9.69
CA GLY A 372 -7.14 9.63 -9.09
C GLY A 372 -8.47 10.19 -9.59
N LEU A 373 -9.57 9.52 -9.24
CA LEU A 373 -10.92 9.93 -9.65
C LEU A 373 -11.24 11.38 -9.27
N LEU A 374 -10.87 11.79 -8.06
CA LEU A 374 -11.14 13.14 -7.53
C LEU A 374 -10.06 14.18 -7.86
N GLY A 375 -8.93 13.78 -8.42
CA GLY A 375 -7.82 14.68 -8.76
C GLY A 375 -6.47 14.01 -8.66
N GLU A 376 -5.45 14.78 -9.00
CA GLU A 376 -4.06 14.36 -8.85
C GLU A 376 -3.63 14.50 -7.38
N TYR A 377 -2.88 13.51 -6.90
CA TYR A 377 -2.22 13.54 -5.60
C TYR A 377 -0.88 12.80 -5.69
N THR A 378 -0.04 13.00 -4.70
CA THR A 378 1.25 12.32 -4.61
C THR A 378 1.30 11.33 -3.46
N ASP A 379 2.11 10.30 -3.62
CA ASP A 379 2.38 9.30 -2.61
C ASP A 379 3.90 9.18 -2.41
N ARG A 380 4.37 9.49 -1.21
CA ARG A 380 5.79 9.47 -0.86
C ARG A 380 6.32 8.09 -0.47
N PHE A 381 5.43 7.16 -0.12
CA PHE A 381 5.79 5.80 0.25
C PHE A 381 5.25 4.80 -0.74
N MET A 382 6.13 4.22 -1.53
CA MET A 382 5.79 3.22 -2.55
C MET A 382 6.27 1.85 -2.10
N LEU A 383 5.44 0.82 -2.27
CA LEU A 383 5.84 -0.57 -2.07
C LEU A 383 5.40 -1.42 -3.26
N HIS A 384 6.36 -2.04 -3.92
CA HIS A 384 6.15 -2.94 -5.04
C HIS A 384 6.57 -4.36 -4.67
N TYR A 385 5.72 -5.31 -5.00
CA TYR A 385 5.89 -6.72 -4.70
C TYR A 385 5.97 -7.51 -6.00
N ASN A 386 7.00 -8.32 -6.14
CA ASN A 386 7.24 -9.16 -7.29
C ASN A 386 7.39 -10.64 -6.87
N MET A 387 6.63 -11.51 -7.53
CA MET A 387 6.69 -12.95 -7.31
C MET A 387 6.92 -13.67 -8.65
N PRO A 388 8.19 -13.78 -9.07
CA PRO A 388 8.51 -14.48 -10.31
C PRO A 388 8.25 -15.99 -10.20
N PRO A 389 8.04 -16.69 -11.33
CA PRO A 389 7.71 -18.12 -11.32
C PRO A 389 8.72 -19.02 -10.61
N PHE A 390 10.01 -18.66 -10.66
CA PHE A 390 11.06 -19.44 -9.99
C PHE A 390 10.90 -19.49 -8.46
N ALA A 391 10.17 -18.54 -7.86
CA ALA A 391 9.93 -18.55 -6.41
C ALA A 391 9.14 -19.77 -5.92
N THR A 392 8.40 -20.42 -6.81
CA THR A 392 7.70 -21.70 -6.56
C THR A 392 8.35 -22.88 -7.30
N GLY A 393 9.49 -22.66 -7.95
CA GLY A 393 10.17 -23.69 -8.75
C GLY A 393 9.49 -23.97 -10.10
N GLU A 394 8.71 -23.02 -10.60
CA GLU A 394 7.95 -23.15 -11.84
C GLU A 394 8.54 -22.29 -12.97
N THR A 395 8.20 -22.63 -14.20
CA THR A 395 8.38 -21.76 -15.35
C THR A 395 7.07 -21.01 -15.63
N GLY A 396 7.16 -19.78 -16.14
CA GLY A 396 5.97 -19.02 -16.42
C GLY A 396 6.26 -17.68 -17.12
N ARG A 397 5.18 -17.01 -17.51
CA ARG A 397 5.28 -15.71 -18.18
C ARG A 397 5.70 -14.62 -17.18
N VAL A 398 6.75 -13.90 -17.51
CA VAL A 398 7.19 -12.70 -16.80
C VAL A 398 6.64 -11.48 -17.55
N GLY A 399 6.12 -10.51 -16.82
CA GLY A 399 5.53 -9.30 -17.43
C GLY A 399 5.00 -8.32 -16.39
N THR A 400 3.87 -7.66 -16.69
CA THR A 400 3.23 -6.72 -15.76
C THR A 400 2.71 -7.44 -14.51
N PRO A 401 2.75 -6.76 -13.35
CA PRO A 401 2.23 -7.32 -12.10
C PRO A 401 0.77 -7.79 -12.23
N LYS A 402 0.49 -8.96 -11.69
CA LYS A 402 -0.86 -9.53 -11.63
C LYS A 402 -1.65 -8.87 -10.49
N ARG A 403 -2.98 -8.95 -10.52
CA ARG A 403 -3.87 -8.45 -9.46
C ARG A 403 -3.46 -8.97 -8.05
N ARG A 404 -2.99 -10.20 -7.95
CA ARG A 404 -2.52 -10.80 -6.70
C ARG A 404 -1.26 -10.09 -6.17
N GLU A 405 -0.30 -9.79 -7.04
CA GLU A 405 0.94 -9.09 -6.66
C GLU A 405 0.64 -7.67 -6.17
N ILE A 406 -0.26 -6.96 -6.85
CA ILE A 406 -0.74 -5.63 -6.42
C ILE A 406 -1.38 -5.71 -5.03
N GLY A 407 -2.23 -6.70 -4.79
CA GLY A 407 -2.88 -6.91 -3.49
C GLY A 407 -1.88 -7.22 -2.37
N HIS A 408 -0.89 -8.08 -2.61
CA HIS A 408 0.17 -8.40 -1.65
C HIS A 408 1.05 -7.19 -1.33
N GLY A 409 1.42 -6.41 -2.35
CA GLY A 409 2.17 -5.17 -2.17
C GLY A 409 1.39 -4.15 -1.32
N ARG A 410 0.10 -3.98 -1.59
CA ARG A 410 -0.76 -3.06 -0.82
C ARG A 410 -0.91 -3.48 0.64
N LEU A 411 -1.06 -4.77 0.91
CA LEU A 411 -1.12 -5.29 2.28
C LEU A 411 0.18 -5.02 3.04
N ALA A 412 1.33 -5.29 2.43
CA ALA A 412 2.63 -5.01 3.04
C ALA A 412 2.84 -3.50 3.27
N LYS A 413 2.41 -2.66 2.33
CA LYS A 413 2.45 -1.20 2.46
C LYS A 413 1.64 -0.72 3.66
N ARG A 414 0.37 -1.13 3.78
CA ARG A 414 -0.51 -0.79 4.90
C ARG A 414 0.08 -1.20 6.25
N ALA A 415 0.71 -2.37 6.30
CA ALA A 415 1.33 -2.88 7.53
C ALA A 415 2.45 -1.97 8.06
N LEU A 416 3.20 -1.32 7.17
CA LEU A 416 4.36 -0.51 7.53
C LEU A 416 4.02 0.96 7.78
N LEU A 417 2.92 1.48 7.23
CA LEU A 417 2.58 2.91 7.26
C LEU A 417 2.54 3.50 8.68
N ALA A 418 1.92 2.82 9.63
CA ALA A 418 1.80 3.31 11.01
C ALA A 418 3.14 3.46 11.74
N ALA A 419 4.16 2.70 11.33
CA ALA A 419 5.49 2.73 11.93
C ALA A 419 6.48 3.65 11.19
N LEU A 420 6.10 4.23 10.06
CA LEU A 420 6.93 5.20 9.35
C LEU A 420 7.01 6.53 10.12
N PRO A 421 8.14 7.26 10.00
CA PRO A 421 8.24 8.61 10.54
C PRO A 421 7.31 9.57 9.78
N ALA A 422 6.91 10.65 10.44
CA ALA A 422 6.17 11.74 9.82
C ALA A 422 7.00 12.44 8.73
N ALA A 423 6.34 13.16 7.82
CA ALA A 423 7.02 13.79 6.68
C ALA A 423 7.98 14.91 7.09
N ASP A 424 7.68 15.60 8.19
CA ASP A 424 8.52 16.63 8.79
C ASP A 424 9.73 16.07 9.56
N GLU A 425 9.62 14.85 10.08
CA GLU A 425 10.72 14.14 10.75
C GLU A 425 11.68 13.50 9.75
N PHE A 426 11.18 13.03 8.61
CA PHE A 426 11.95 12.35 7.57
C PHE A 426 11.42 12.69 6.19
N SER A 427 12.01 13.71 5.55
CA SER A 427 11.49 14.35 4.32
C SER A 427 11.82 13.59 3.02
N TYR A 428 12.13 12.30 3.08
CA TYR A 428 12.42 11.49 1.90
C TYR A 428 11.18 10.84 1.34
N SER A 429 11.14 10.72 0.01
CA SER A 429 10.30 9.73 -0.65
C SER A 429 10.97 8.36 -0.52
N VAL A 430 10.18 7.35 -0.23
CA VAL A 430 10.68 6.00 0.02
C VAL A 430 10.05 5.00 -0.94
N ARG A 431 10.87 4.23 -1.62
CA ARG A 431 10.41 3.10 -2.43
C ARG A 431 10.96 1.79 -1.86
N LEU A 432 10.08 0.89 -1.48
CA LEU A 432 10.41 -0.50 -1.21
C LEU A 432 10.08 -1.38 -2.42
N VAL A 433 10.97 -2.30 -2.72
CA VAL A 433 10.72 -3.38 -3.68
C VAL A 433 10.99 -4.70 -2.98
N SER A 434 9.97 -5.55 -2.93
CA SER A 434 10.07 -6.91 -2.37
C SER A 434 10.14 -7.91 -3.51
N GLU A 435 11.31 -8.52 -3.68
CA GLU A 435 11.54 -9.61 -4.61
C GLU A 435 11.40 -10.94 -3.86
N ILE A 436 10.34 -11.69 -4.18
CA ILE A 436 10.14 -13.01 -3.59
C ILE A 436 11.01 -14.02 -4.32
N THR A 437 11.97 -14.56 -3.61
CA THR A 437 12.94 -15.52 -4.15
C THR A 437 12.57 -16.97 -3.87
N GLU A 438 11.74 -17.21 -2.84
CA GLU A 438 11.23 -18.51 -2.47
C GLU A 438 9.86 -18.37 -1.79
N SER A 439 8.89 -19.25 -2.10
CA SER A 439 7.53 -19.14 -1.56
C SER A 439 6.93 -20.49 -1.21
N ASN A 440 6.67 -20.68 0.09
CA ASN A 440 5.85 -21.75 0.66
C ASN A 440 5.07 -21.22 1.87
N GLY A 441 3.98 -20.52 1.63
CA GLY A 441 3.18 -19.83 2.65
C GLY A 441 3.59 -18.36 2.78
N SER A 442 2.62 -17.52 2.90
CA SER A 442 2.61 -16.05 3.05
C SER A 442 3.91 -15.28 2.79
N SER A 443 4.20 -15.07 1.52
CA SER A 443 5.28 -14.20 1.06
C SER A 443 5.01 -12.71 1.31
N SER A 444 3.72 -12.30 1.40
CA SER A 444 3.37 -10.92 1.77
C SER A 444 3.78 -10.58 3.21
N MET A 445 3.68 -11.52 4.14
CA MET A 445 4.12 -11.31 5.53
C MET A 445 5.65 -11.35 5.64
N ALA A 446 6.33 -12.13 4.82
CA ALA A 446 7.79 -12.03 4.66
C ALA A 446 8.22 -10.65 4.11
N SER A 447 7.43 -10.08 3.19
CA SER A 447 7.65 -8.72 2.67
C SER A 447 7.46 -7.63 3.74
N VAL A 448 6.52 -7.81 4.68
CA VAL A 448 6.36 -6.90 5.83
C VAL A 448 7.61 -6.92 6.70
N CYS A 449 8.07 -8.10 7.11
CA CYS A 449 9.25 -8.26 7.96
C CYS A 449 10.52 -7.74 7.25
N GLY A 450 10.75 -8.19 6.02
CA GLY A 450 11.89 -7.75 5.21
C GLY A 450 11.84 -6.26 4.88
N GLY A 451 10.66 -5.70 4.65
CA GLY A 451 10.45 -4.28 4.40
C GLY A 451 10.79 -3.41 5.60
N CYS A 452 10.34 -3.79 6.79
CA CYS A 452 10.73 -3.13 8.03
C CYS A 452 12.26 -3.12 8.21
N LEU A 453 12.90 -4.27 8.03
CA LEU A 453 14.35 -4.42 8.16
C LEU A 453 15.13 -3.64 7.09
N ALA A 454 14.65 -3.61 5.84
CA ALA A 454 15.28 -2.84 4.76
C ALA A 454 15.18 -1.32 4.99
N LEU A 455 14.06 -0.84 5.54
CA LEU A 455 13.89 0.55 5.95
C LEU A 455 14.85 0.93 7.07
N MET A 456 14.98 0.07 8.08
CA MET A 456 15.94 0.27 9.17
C MET A 456 17.40 0.22 8.68
N ASP A 457 17.71 -0.65 7.73
CA ASP A 457 19.03 -0.71 7.08
C ASP A 457 19.32 0.53 6.22
N ALA A 458 18.28 1.16 5.66
CA ALA A 458 18.42 2.42 4.92
C ALA A 458 18.60 3.65 5.83
N GLY A 459 18.47 3.51 7.13
CA GLY A 459 18.53 4.63 8.08
C GLY A 459 17.21 5.38 8.25
N VAL A 460 16.10 4.81 7.82
CA VAL A 460 14.77 5.37 8.10
C VAL A 460 14.47 5.22 9.59
N PRO A 461 14.14 6.30 10.31
CA PRO A 461 13.87 6.24 11.75
C PRO A 461 12.49 5.66 12.02
N MET A 462 12.36 4.34 11.85
CA MET A 462 11.12 3.61 12.11
C MET A 462 10.72 3.77 13.58
N LYS A 463 9.43 4.03 13.84
CA LYS A 463 8.89 4.17 15.21
C LYS A 463 8.98 2.87 15.99
N ALA A 464 8.83 1.73 15.31
CA ALA A 464 8.92 0.40 15.90
C ALA A 464 9.20 -0.66 14.81
N HIS A 465 9.63 -1.84 15.24
CA HIS A 465 9.64 -3.02 14.37
C HIS A 465 8.21 -3.43 14.04
N VAL A 466 8.02 -3.87 12.80
CA VAL A 466 6.74 -4.41 12.29
C VAL A 466 6.99 -5.82 11.78
N ALA A 467 6.26 -6.78 12.32
CA ALA A 467 6.25 -8.15 11.83
C ALA A 467 4.88 -8.54 11.31
N GLY A 468 4.85 -9.50 10.41
CA GLY A 468 3.64 -10.08 9.86
C GLY A 468 3.65 -11.59 9.94
N ILE A 469 2.48 -12.19 10.18
CA ILE A 469 2.26 -13.63 10.26
C ILE A 469 1.00 -14.04 9.55
N ALA A 470 1.00 -15.24 8.96
CA ALA A 470 -0.17 -15.85 8.36
C ALA A 470 -0.65 -17.04 9.19
N MET A 471 -1.93 -17.00 9.50
CA MET A 471 -2.66 -18.01 10.26
C MET A 471 -3.59 -18.77 9.32
N GLY A 472 -3.88 -20.01 9.66
CA GLY A 472 -4.88 -20.82 8.99
C GLY A 472 -5.90 -21.38 9.96
N LEU A 473 -6.97 -21.93 9.42
CA LEU A 473 -8.02 -22.62 10.17
C LEU A 473 -8.38 -23.91 9.47
N ILE A 474 -8.53 -24.96 10.26
CA ILE A 474 -9.18 -26.20 9.86
C ILE A 474 -10.37 -26.43 10.78
N LYS A 475 -11.56 -26.61 10.21
CA LYS A 475 -12.81 -26.77 10.96
C LYS A 475 -13.64 -27.89 10.34
N GLU A 476 -14.00 -28.88 11.17
CA GLU A 476 -14.95 -29.94 10.81
C GLU A 476 -16.01 -30.05 11.91
N GLY A 477 -17.24 -29.71 11.56
CA GLY A 477 -18.33 -29.64 12.53
C GLY A 477 -18.00 -28.66 13.67
N ASN A 478 -17.93 -29.17 14.91
CA ASN A 478 -17.59 -28.37 16.10
C ASN A 478 -16.10 -28.40 16.45
N LYS A 479 -15.28 -29.23 15.76
CA LYS A 479 -13.83 -29.26 15.99
C LYS A 479 -13.13 -28.26 15.11
N PHE A 480 -12.16 -27.57 15.64
CA PHE A 480 -11.32 -26.67 14.86
C PHE A 480 -9.88 -26.63 15.39
N ALA A 481 -8.96 -26.26 14.52
CA ALA A 481 -7.57 -25.98 14.84
C ALA A 481 -7.13 -24.72 14.13
N VAL A 482 -6.53 -23.81 14.85
CA VAL A 482 -5.87 -22.61 14.30
C VAL A 482 -4.39 -22.93 14.10
N LEU A 483 -3.88 -22.65 12.92
CA LEU A 483 -2.49 -22.92 12.53
C LEU A 483 -1.69 -21.63 12.45
N THR A 484 -0.57 -21.60 13.15
CA THR A 484 0.39 -20.48 13.12
C THR A 484 1.39 -20.68 11.98
N ASP A 485 1.68 -19.63 11.22
CA ASP A 485 2.65 -19.65 10.11
C ASP A 485 2.40 -20.79 9.14
N ILE A 486 1.30 -20.67 8.38
CA ILE A 486 0.84 -21.71 7.46
C ILE A 486 1.74 -21.88 6.24
N LEU A 487 1.84 -23.13 5.79
CA LEU A 487 2.41 -23.52 4.51
C LEU A 487 1.43 -23.23 3.36
N GLY A 488 1.93 -23.20 2.12
CA GLY A 488 1.10 -23.05 0.95
C GLY A 488 0.05 -24.18 0.81
N ASP A 489 0.43 -25.41 1.13
CA ASP A 489 -0.48 -26.56 1.12
C ASP A 489 -1.59 -26.40 2.18
N GLU A 490 -1.25 -25.91 3.37
CA GLU A 490 -2.21 -25.64 4.46
C GLU A 490 -3.17 -24.49 4.15
N ASP A 491 -2.70 -23.45 3.42
CA ASP A 491 -3.59 -22.41 2.88
C ASP A 491 -4.57 -23.01 1.87
N HIS A 492 -4.08 -23.86 0.97
CA HIS A 492 -4.90 -24.44 -0.09
C HIS A 492 -5.96 -25.42 0.45
N LEU A 493 -5.60 -26.22 1.43
CA LEU A 493 -6.46 -27.25 2.05
C LEU A 493 -7.27 -26.73 3.25
N GLY A 494 -6.99 -25.51 3.73
CA GLY A 494 -7.61 -24.90 4.90
C GLY A 494 -8.87 -24.09 4.59
N ASP A 495 -9.53 -23.67 5.66
CA ASP A 495 -10.82 -22.95 5.65
C ASP A 495 -10.71 -21.44 5.79
N MET A 496 -9.53 -20.95 6.18
CA MET A 496 -9.25 -19.53 6.38
C MET A 496 -7.78 -19.22 6.09
N ASP A 497 -7.54 -18.14 5.40
CA ASP A 497 -6.23 -17.45 5.30
C ASP A 497 -6.34 -16.12 6.05
N PHE A 498 -5.58 -15.98 7.11
CA PHE A 498 -5.66 -14.85 8.01
C PHE A 498 -4.27 -14.26 8.26
N LYS A 499 -4.06 -13.04 7.80
CA LYS A 499 -2.78 -12.33 7.91
C LYS A 499 -2.90 -11.19 8.90
N VAL A 500 -1.97 -11.14 9.84
CA VAL A 500 -1.90 -10.09 10.86
C VAL A 500 -0.49 -9.51 10.85
N ALA A 501 -0.41 -8.21 10.72
CA ALA A 501 0.84 -7.46 10.86
C ALA A 501 0.70 -6.41 11.96
N GLY A 502 1.80 -6.12 12.63
CA GLY A 502 1.82 -5.09 13.67
C GLY A 502 3.15 -5.00 14.39
N THR A 503 3.17 -4.07 15.33
CA THR A 503 4.26 -3.83 16.28
C THR A 503 4.07 -4.64 17.55
N ALA A 504 4.92 -4.42 18.55
CA ALA A 504 4.71 -4.96 19.89
C ALA A 504 3.45 -4.38 20.57
N GLU A 505 3.09 -3.14 20.22
CA GLU A 505 1.98 -2.38 20.83
C GLU A 505 0.61 -2.78 20.26
N GLY A 506 0.54 -3.06 18.95
CA GLY A 506 -0.74 -3.36 18.32
C GLY A 506 -0.67 -3.72 16.85
N ILE A 507 -1.85 -3.96 16.27
CA ILE A 507 -2.05 -4.35 14.87
C ILE A 507 -1.97 -3.11 13.98
N THR A 508 -1.27 -3.23 12.85
CA THR A 508 -1.18 -2.20 11.81
C THR A 508 -1.88 -2.59 10.52
N ALA A 509 -2.05 -3.89 10.27
CA ALA A 509 -2.85 -4.38 9.15
C ALA A 509 -3.40 -5.78 9.46
N LEU A 510 -4.59 -6.04 8.95
CA LEU A 510 -5.25 -7.33 9.06
C LEU A 510 -5.95 -7.64 7.74
N GLN A 511 -5.75 -8.85 7.22
CA GLN A 511 -6.47 -9.36 6.07
C GLN A 511 -6.97 -10.78 6.38
N MET A 512 -8.25 -11.03 6.13
CA MET A 512 -8.89 -12.32 6.36
C MET A 512 -9.68 -12.73 5.13
N ASP A 513 -9.47 -13.94 4.67
CA ASP A 513 -10.24 -14.62 3.65
C ASP A 513 -10.78 -15.92 4.21
N ILE A 514 -12.10 -16.03 4.27
CA ILE A 514 -12.80 -17.17 4.84
C ILE A 514 -13.48 -17.94 3.71
N LYS A 515 -13.20 -19.22 3.64
CA LYS A 515 -13.67 -20.11 2.57
C LYS A 515 -14.91 -20.92 2.95
N ILE A 516 -15.29 -20.86 4.22
CA ILE A 516 -16.45 -21.58 4.78
C ILE A 516 -17.41 -20.63 5.49
N GLN A 517 -18.64 -21.08 5.69
CA GLN A 517 -19.61 -20.39 6.55
C GLN A 517 -19.45 -20.86 8.00
N GLY A 518 -19.76 -19.99 8.96
CA GLY A 518 -19.84 -20.34 10.37
C GLY A 518 -18.53 -20.23 11.16
N ILE A 519 -17.67 -19.27 10.83
CA ILE A 519 -16.62 -18.83 11.74
C ILE A 519 -17.24 -17.93 12.80
N THR A 520 -17.10 -18.35 14.06
CA THR A 520 -17.65 -17.64 15.20
C THR A 520 -16.70 -16.58 15.74
N LYS A 521 -17.22 -15.66 16.55
CA LYS A 521 -16.40 -14.66 17.27
C LYS A 521 -15.31 -15.33 18.11
N GLU A 522 -15.63 -16.47 18.74
CA GLU A 522 -14.69 -17.22 19.58
C GLU A 522 -13.52 -17.78 18.77
N ILE A 523 -13.77 -18.30 17.58
CA ILE A 523 -12.72 -18.77 16.65
C ILE A 523 -11.82 -17.61 16.23
N MET A 524 -12.41 -16.47 15.87
CA MET A 524 -11.65 -15.27 15.51
C MET A 524 -10.79 -14.76 16.67
N GLN A 525 -11.32 -14.79 17.88
CA GLN A 525 -10.57 -14.42 19.09
C GLN A 525 -9.36 -15.32 19.31
N VAL A 526 -9.55 -16.64 19.25
CA VAL A 526 -8.45 -17.62 19.37
C VAL A 526 -7.40 -17.40 18.27
N ALA A 527 -7.83 -17.13 17.05
CA ALA A 527 -6.93 -16.89 15.92
C ALA A 527 -6.11 -15.60 16.10
N LEU A 528 -6.72 -14.52 16.60
CA LEU A 528 -6.03 -13.27 16.90
C LEU A 528 -5.02 -13.41 18.03
N GLU A 529 -5.39 -14.09 19.11
CA GLU A 529 -4.49 -14.33 20.24
C GLU A 529 -3.27 -15.17 19.81
N GLN A 530 -3.50 -16.25 19.09
CA GLN A 530 -2.43 -17.10 18.57
C GLN A 530 -1.55 -16.36 17.53
N ALA A 531 -2.15 -15.50 16.70
CA ALA A 531 -1.41 -14.63 15.79
C ALA A 531 -0.52 -13.62 16.53
N LYS A 532 -0.99 -13.10 17.66
CA LYS A 532 -0.21 -12.22 18.54
C LYS A 532 1.03 -12.91 19.06
N GLU A 533 0.91 -14.14 19.57
CA GLU A 533 2.05 -14.95 20.04
C GLU A 533 3.09 -15.14 18.94
N GLY A 534 2.64 -15.54 17.74
CA GLY A 534 3.52 -15.74 16.58
C GLY A 534 4.17 -14.45 16.10
N ARG A 535 3.43 -13.33 16.08
CA ARG A 535 3.96 -12.01 15.73
C ARG A 535 5.02 -11.57 16.73
N GLN A 536 4.79 -11.72 18.02
CA GLN A 536 5.76 -11.38 19.06
C GLN A 536 7.03 -12.22 18.96
N HIS A 537 6.92 -13.50 18.64
CA HIS A 537 8.08 -14.37 18.37
C HIS A 537 8.92 -13.81 17.19
N ILE A 538 8.27 -13.46 16.09
CA ILE A 538 8.96 -12.90 14.90
C ILE A 538 9.61 -11.56 15.23
N LEU A 539 8.91 -10.66 15.94
CA LEU A 539 9.44 -9.39 16.42
C LEU A 539 10.70 -9.58 17.27
N GLY A 540 10.69 -10.55 18.18
CA GLY A 540 11.88 -10.90 18.97
C GLY A 540 13.07 -11.29 18.11
N LYS A 541 12.86 -12.12 17.07
CA LYS A 541 13.92 -12.50 16.11
C LYS A 541 14.42 -11.31 15.28
N MET A 542 13.54 -10.43 14.87
CA MET A 542 13.92 -9.21 14.16
C MET A 542 14.73 -8.27 15.05
N GLN A 543 14.34 -8.12 16.31
CA GLN A 543 15.02 -7.28 17.28
C GLN A 543 16.38 -7.84 17.70
N GLU A 544 16.53 -9.17 17.82
CA GLU A 544 17.82 -9.85 18.01
C GLU A 544 18.78 -9.55 16.86
N ALA A 545 18.32 -9.60 15.62
CA ALA A 545 19.13 -9.38 14.41
C ALA A 545 19.45 -7.91 14.15
N VAL A 546 18.49 -7.02 14.37
CA VAL A 546 18.58 -5.57 14.14
C VAL A 546 17.93 -4.85 15.30
N PRO A 547 18.66 -4.61 16.41
CA PRO A 547 18.11 -3.97 17.61
C PRO A 547 17.61 -2.53 17.36
N SER A 548 18.27 -1.81 16.45
CA SER A 548 17.91 -0.44 16.06
C SER A 548 18.25 -0.20 14.59
N GLY A 549 17.59 0.78 13.97
CA GLY A 549 17.94 1.24 12.64
C GLY A 549 19.37 1.80 12.59
N ARG A 550 19.94 1.90 11.39
CA ARG A 550 21.21 2.61 11.19
C ARG A 550 21.06 4.06 11.64
N GLY A 551 22.04 4.57 12.37
CA GLY A 551 22.08 5.98 12.77
C GLY A 551 22.41 6.93 11.61
N GLU A 552 22.94 6.39 10.49
CA GLU A 552 23.34 7.15 9.32
C GLU A 552 22.77 6.53 8.04
N LEU A 553 22.50 7.39 7.07
CA LEU A 553 22.09 6.96 5.73
C LEU A 553 23.25 6.30 5.00
N SER A 554 22.93 5.43 4.03
CA SER A 554 23.90 4.87 3.10
C SER A 554 24.68 5.99 2.37
N ASP A 555 25.96 5.74 2.06
CA ASP A 555 26.78 6.65 1.26
C ASP A 555 26.22 6.89 -0.15
N PHE A 556 25.38 6.00 -0.63
CA PHE A 556 24.71 6.10 -1.93
C PHE A 556 23.35 6.83 -1.86
N ALA A 557 22.82 7.04 -0.68
CA ALA A 557 21.56 7.77 -0.49
C ALA A 557 21.77 9.28 -0.61
N PRO A 558 20.87 10.02 -1.27
CA PRO A 558 20.96 11.48 -1.32
C PRO A 558 20.78 12.07 0.07
N ARG A 559 21.65 13.02 0.44
CA ARG A 559 21.51 13.81 1.67
C ARG A 559 20.70 15.05 1.35
N LEU A 560 19.71 15.37 2.18
CA LEU A 560 18.85 16.54 2.02
C LEU A 560 19.34 17.68 2.90
N ILE A 561 19.54 18.86 2.31
CA ILE A 561 19.80 20.11 2.99
C ILE A 561 18.59 21.01 2.76
N THR A 562 17.94 21.40 3.85
CA THR A 562 16.77 22.28 3.77
C THR A 562 17.13 23.67 4.30
N ILE A 563 16.83 24.70 3.51
CA ILE A 563 16.95 26.09 3.90
C ILE A 563 15.66 26.85 3.61
N LYS A 564 15.38 27.88 4.37
CA LYS A 564 14.23 28.75 4.14
C LYS A 564 14.70 30.10 3.61
N ILE A 565 14.17 30.52 2.48
CA ILE A 565 14.43 31.82 1.84
C ILE A 565 13.17 32.68 1.88
N ASN A 566 13.33 33.97 1.69
CA ASN A 566 12.18 34.87 1.52
C ASN A 566 11.44 34.48 0.22
N PRO A 567 10.11 34.23 0.24
CA PRO A 567 9.33 33.88 -0.95
C PRO A 567 9.48 34.87 -2.12
N GLU A 568 9.72 36.15 -1.85
CA GLU A 568 10.00 37.16 -2.88
C GLU A 568 11.28 36.86 -3.69
N LYS A 569 12.23 36.13 -3.07
CA LYS A 569 13.51 35.72 -3.66
C LYS A 569 13.46 34.44 -4.48
N ILE A 570 12.35 33.72 -4.46
CA ILE A 570 12.17 32.49 -5.25
C ILE A 570 12.49 32.75 -6.73
N ARG A 571 12.06 33.89 -7.26
CA ARG A 571 12.30 34.28 -8.67
C ARG A 571 13.79 34.48 -8.98
N ASP A 572 14.57 34.97 -8.02
CA ASP A 572 16.02 35.18 -8.18
C ASP A 572 16.74 33.83 -8.27
N VAL A 573 16.33 32.84 -7.47
CA VAL A 573 16.89 31.48 -7.49
C VAL A 573 16.47 30.72 -8.74
N ILE A 574 15.21 30.84 -9.15
CA ILE A 574 14.71 30.17 -10.36
C ILE A 574 15.34 30.80 -11.60
N GLY A 575 15.38 32.12 -11.66
CA GLY A 575 15.84 32.88 -12.83
C GLY A 575 14.84 32.87 -13.97
N LYS A 576 15.09 33.67 -15.01
CA LYS A 576 14.22 33.77 -16.19
C LYS A 576 14.12 32.42 -16.90
N GLY A 577 12.89 31.87 -16.96
CA GLY A 577 12.64 30.55 -17.56
C GLY A 577 13.37 29.39 -16.89
N GLY A 578 13.76 29.53 -15.62
CA GLY A 578 14.48 28.49 -14.88
C GLY A 578 15.99 28.39 -15.15
N ALA A 579 16.57 29.40 -15.78
CA ALA A 579 17.97 29.35 -16.19
C ALA A 579 18.96 29.25 -15.01
N VAL A 580 18.72 29.99 -13.92
CA VAL A 580 19.61 30.03 -12.75
C VAL A 580 19.59 28.71 -12.01
N ILE A 581 18.43 28.18 -11.72
CA ILE A 581 18.29 26.90 -11.01
C ILE A 581 18.85 25.72 -11.82
N ARG A 582 18.70 25.72 -13.15
CA ARG A 582 19.29 24.71 -14.02
C ARG A 582 20.82 24.79 -14.00
N ALA A 583 21.39 25.98 -14.14
CA ALA A 583 22.83 26.15 -14.04
C ALA A 583 23.39 25.72 -12.69
N LEU A 584 22.73 26.08 -11.59
CA LEU A 584 23.09 25.60 -10.24
C LEU A 584 23.09 24.08 -10.17
N THR A 585 22.02 23.44 -10.64
CA THR A 585 21.87 21.98 -10.62
C THR A 585 22.96 21.29 -11.46
N GLU A 586 23.26 21.80 -12.67
CA GLU A 586 24.28 21.22 -13.55
C GLU A 586 25.70 21.42 -13.01
N GLU A 587 26.02 22.61 -12.53
CA GLU A 587 27.38 22.95 -12.05
C GLU A 587 27.72 22.26 -10.72
N THR A 588 26.75 22.09 -9.83
CA THR A 588 26.95 21.46 -8.53
C THR A 588 26.65 19.94 -8.54
N GLY A 589 25.97 19.42 -9.57
CA GLY A 589 25.55 18.02 -9.60
C GLY A 589 24.48 17.69 -8.55
N THR A 590 23.71 18.68 -8.06
CA THR A 590 22.68 18.53 -7.04
C THR A 590 21.28 18.58 -7.64
N GLN A 591 20.28 18.12 -6.91
CA GLN A 591 18.87 18.37 -7.21
C GLN A 591 18.33 19.46 -6.25
N ILE A 592 17.64 20.45 -6.79
CA ILE A 592 17.15 21.58 -6.01
C ILE A 592 15.64 21.74 -6.24
N ASP A 593 14.87 21.69 -5.16
CA ASP A 593 13.42 21.91 -5.14
C ASP A 593 13.09 23.13 -4.30
N ILE A 594 12.09 23.90 -4.74
CA ILE A 594 11.66 25.12 -4.05
C ILE A 594 10.14 25.10 -3.93
N SER A 595 9.63 25.22 -2.69
CA SER A 595 8.20 25.37 -2.44
C SER A 595 7.77 26.84 -2.57
N ASP A 596 6.47 27.08 -2.74
CA ASP A 596 5.88 28.42 -2.82
C ASP A 596 6.07 29.22 -1.50
N GLU A 597 6.27 28.53 -0.37
CA GLU A 597 6.56 29.14 0.94
C GLU A 597 8.04 29.51 1.13
N GLY A 598 8.88 29.26 0.13
CA GLY A 598 10.31 29.54 0.16
C GLY A 598 11.17 28.50 0.87
N VAL A 599 10.67 27.29 1.03
CA VAL A 599 11.49 26.17 1.50
C VAL A 599 12.27 25.60 0.31
N VAL A 600 13.60 25.67 0.39
CA VAL A 600 14.50 25.11 -0.62
C VAL A 600 15.09 23.81 -0.09
N THR A 601 14.91 22.73 -0.83
CA THR A 601 15.48 21.41 -0.53
C THR A 601 16.56 21.08 -1.56
N ILE A 602 17.77 20.87 -1.11
CA ILE A 602 18.92 20.50 -1.92
C ILE A 602 19.25 19.03 -1.63
N ALA A 603 19.19 18.18 -2.64
CA ALA A 603 19.54 16.77 -2.54
C ALA A 603 20.87 16.49 -3.25
N SER A 604 21.79 15.86 -2.56
CA SER A 604 23.10 15.45 -3.12
C SER A 604 23.65 14.22 -2.42
N VAL A 605 24.24 13.31 -3.18
CA VAL A 605 25.04 12.21 -2.65
C VAL A 605 26.37 12.74 -2.13
N ASP A 606 26.93 13.77 -2.77
CA ASP A 606 28.15 14.46 -2.35
C ASP A 606 27.82 15.61 -1.39
N ALA A 607 28.27 15.50 -0.14
CA ALA A 607 28.05 16.51 0.89
C ALA A 607 28.67 17.88 0.54
N SER A 608 29.84 17.90 -0.13
CA SER A 608 30.50 19.15 -0.52
C SER A 608 29.74 19.86 -1.63
N ALA A 609 29.21 19.13 -2.58
CA ALA A 609 28.34 19.66 -3.64
C ALA A 609 27.03 20.25 -3.08
N GLY A 610 26.43 19.58 -2.10
CA GLY A 610 25.23 20.08 -1.40
C GLY A 610 25.51 21.38 -0.65
N GLN A 611 26.62 21.50 0.04
CA GLN A 611 27.01 22.73 0.76
C GLN A 611 27.35 23.87 -0.21
N GLU A 612 27.97 23.59 -1.34
CA GLU A 612 28.24 24.59 -2.37
C GLU A 612 26.95 25.13 -3.00
N ALA A 613 25.99 24.24 -3.30
CA ALA A 613 24.68 24.67 -3.78
C ALA A 613 23.93 25.55 -2.74
N LYS A 614 23.99 25.16 -1.46
CA LYS A 614 23.44 25.95 -0.35
C LYS A 614 24.08 27.33 -0.30
N ARG A 615 25.40 27.43 -0.29
CA ARG A 615 26.14 28.68 -0.25
C ARG A 615 25.72 29.63 -1.39
N ARG A 616 25.64 29.10 -2.62
CA ARG A 616 25.22 29.89 -3.79
C ARG A 616 23.79 30.37 -3.70
N ILE A 617 22.88 29.58 -3.18
CA ILE A 617 21.47 29.98 -2.98
C ILE A 617 21.39 31.06 -1.89
N GLU A 618 22.12 30.90 -0.80
CA GLU A 618 22.20 31.93 0.26
C GLU A 618 22.76 33.26 -0.28
N GLU A 619 23.76 33.22 -1.12
CA GLU A 619 24.30 34.40 -1.80
C GLU A 619 23.28 35.07 -2.72
N LEU A 620 22.57 34.30 -3.54
CA LEU A 620 21.52 34.82 -4.45
C LEU A 620 20.33 35.43 -3.70
N THR A 621 20.04 34.93 -2.53
CA THR A 621 18.88 35.35 -1.72
C THR A 621 19.23 36.35 -0.63
N ALA A 622 20.53 36.59 -0.43
CA ALA A 622 20.99 37.57 0.57
C ALA A 622 20.37 38.95 0.33
N SER A 623 19.81 39.49 1.36
CA SER A 623 19.25 40.85 1.37
C SER A 623 20.13 41.77 2.25
N VAL A 624 20.30 42.96 1.78
CA VAL A 624 21.02 44.00 2.53
C VAL A 624 20.10 44.54 3.60
N GLU A 625 20.55 44.49 4.85
CA GLU A 625 19.82 45.02 6.00
C GLU A 625 20.30 46.44 6.33
N VAL A 626 19.37 47.37 6.44
CA VAL A 626 19.67 48.74 6.91
C VAL A 626 20.18 48.68 8.35
N GLY A 627 21.25 49.43 8.62
CA GLY A 627 21.89 49.47 9.92
C GLY A 627 23.03 48.47 10.12
N LYS A 628 23.23 47.52 9.23
CA LYS A 628 24.28 46.46 9.32
C LYS A 628 25.56 46.87 8.60
N VAL A 629 26.70 46.41 9.13
CA VAL A 629 28.03 46.64 8.53
C VAL A 629 28.39 45.48 7.61
N TYR A 630 28.88 45.81 6.42
CA TYR A 630 29.30 44.84 5.39
C TYR A 630 30.75 45.13 4.95
N GLU A 631 31.45 44.09 4.58
CA GLU A 631 32.69 44.22 3.80
C GLU A 631 32.34 44.31 2.33
N GLY A 632 32.52 45.48 1.73
CA GLY A 632 32.19 45.70 0.33
C GLY A 632 33.44 46.00 -0.51
N THR A 633 33.29 45.75 -1.82
CA THR A 633 34.35 46.02 -2.81
C THR A 633 34.03 47.32 -3.57
N VAL A 634 34.95 48.22 -3.65
CA VAL A 634 34.84 49.44 -4.46
C VAL A 634 34.86 49.07 -5.94
N LEU A 635 33.72 49.25 -6.61
CA LEU A 635 33.58 48.92 -8.06
C LEU A 635 34.05 50.07 -8.93
N LYS A 636 33.71 51.32 -8.52
CA LYS A 636 33.98 52.51 -9.32
C LYS A 636 34.10 53.76 -8.46
N LEU A 637 35.06 54.61 -8.80
CA LEU A 637 35.18 55.92 -8.19
C LEU A 637 34.41 56.96 -9.01
N LEU A 638 33.77 57.91 -8.30
CA LEU A 638 33.04 59.05 -8.83
C LEU A 638 33.55 60.33 -8.14
N ASP A 639 33.35 61.49 -8.77
CA ASP A 639 33.80 62.79 -8.18
C ASP A 639 33.17 63.05 -6.80
N PHE A 640 31.97 62.53 -6.56
CA PHE A 640 31.17 62.75 -5.36
C PHE A 640 31.07 61.52 -4.43
N GLY A 641 31.79 60.45 -4.72
CA GLY A 641 31.74 59.22 -3.91
C GLY A 641 32.29 57.99 -4.64
N ALA A 642 31.93 56.83 -4.14
CA ALA A 642 32.28 55.52 -4.73
C ALA A 642 31.06 54.60 -4.80
N ILE A 643 31.00 53.79 -5.85
CA ILE A 643 30.07 52.66 -5.90
C ILE A 643 30.75 51.49 -5.24
N VAL A 644 30.13 50.97 -4.21
CA VAL A 644 30.63 49.83 -3.42
C VAL A 644 29.63 48.70 -3.49
N GLN A 645 30.08 47.54 -3.90
CA GLN A 645 29.29 46.31 -3.89
C GLN A 645 29.37 45.69 -2.48
N VAL A 646 28.24 45.64 -1.79
CA VAL A 646 28.13 45.08 -0.43
C VAL A 646 27.77 43.62 -0.40
N LEU A 647 27.04 43.15 -1.42
CA LEU A 647 26.73 41.73 -1.72
C LEU A 647 26.72 41.54 -3.22
N PRO A 648 26.85 40.30 -3.75
CA PRO A 648 26.76 40.03 -5.18
C PRO A 648 25.50 40.64 -5.81
N GLY A 649 25.68 41.54 -6.78
CA GLY A 649 24.59 42.28 -7.45
C GLY A 649 23.87 43.35 -6.60
N LYS A 650 24.41 43.69 -5.44
CA LYS A 650 23.88 44.75 -4.56
C LYS A 650 24.92 45.83 -4.35
N ASP A 651 24.78 46.91 -5.12
CA ASP A 651 25.68 48.05 -5.10
C ASP A 651 25.06 49.20 -4.34
N GLY A 652 25.89 49.94 -3.65
CA GLY A 652 25.47 51.14 -2.91
C GLY A 652 26.41 52.34 -3.17
N LEU A 653 25.87 53.52 -2.97
CA LEU A 653 26.64 54.77 -3.04
C LEU A 653 27.27 55.06 -1.69
N LEU A 654 28.58 55.09 -1.64
CA LEU A 654 29.37 55.66 -0.56
C LEU A 654 29.71 57.11 -0.92
N HIS A 655 28.90 58.06 -0.43
CA HIS A 655 29.11 59.48 -0.71
C HIS A 655 30.40 59.96 -0.09
N ILE A 656 31.08 60.98 -0.72
CA ILE A 656 32.37 61.50 -0.29
C ILE A 656 32.35 61.98 1.18
N SER A 657 31.22 62.50 1.67
CA SER A 657 31.05 62.92 3.06
C SER A 657 30.94 61.77 4.06
N GLN A 658 30.84 60.54 3.61
CA GLN A 658 30.68 59.32 4.42
C GLN A 658 31.94 58.44 4.43
N ILE A 659 33.02 58.88 3.79
CA ILE A 659 34.26 58.11 3.68
C ILE A 659 35.09 58.19 4.95
N ALA A 660 35.38 59.45 5.45
CA ALA A 660 36.19 59.68 6.62
C ALA A 660 35.58 60.78 7.54
N ASN A 661 36.01 60.83 8.79
CA ASN A 661 35.57 61.88 9.76
C ASN A 661 36.12 63.25 9.47
N GLU A 662 37.17 63.31 8.67
CA GLU A 662 37.76 64.55 8.20
C GLU A 662 37.23 64.93 6.81
N ARG A 663 37.56 66.18 6.38
CA ARG A 663 37.09 66.66 5.07
C ARG A 663 37.85 65.94 3.94
N VAL A 664 37.16 65.12 3.18
CA VAL A 664 37.73 64.46 1.99
C VAL A 664 37.64 65.45 0.80
N ASN A 665 38.77 65.72 0.17
CA ASN A 665 38.83 66.59 -0.99
C ASN A 665 38.74 65.88 -2.31
N ALA A 666 39.29 64.69 -2.39
CA ALA A 666 39.13 63.79 -3.56
C ALA A 666 38.92 62.37 -3.08
N VAL A 667 37.99 61.64 -3.73
CA VAL A 667 37.67 60.25 -3.38
C VAL A 667 38.86 59.32 -3.61
N ALA A 668 39.67 59.62 -4.67
CA ALA A 668 40.84 58.81 -5.04
C ALA A 668 42.00 58.91 -4.00
N ASP A 669 42.01 59.87 -3.07
CA ASP A 669 42.98 59.95 -2.00
C ASP A 669 42.77 58.88 -0.92
N TYR A 670 41.51 58.38 -0.79
CA TYR A 670 41.11 57.45 0.25
C TYR A 670 40.72 56.05 -0.26
N LEU A 671 40.26 55.97 -1.50
CA LEU A 671 39.72 54.74 -2.07
C LEU A 671 40.37 54.41 -3.43
N LYS A 672 40.45 53.12 -3.71
CA LYS A 672 40.87 52.60 -5.02
C LYS A 672 39.88 51.58 -5.53
N GLU A 673 39.69 51.49 -6.85
CA GLU A 673 38.88 50.45 -7.45
C GLU A 673 39.44 49.06 -7.10
N GLY A 674 38.59 48.11 -6.73
CA GLY A 674 38.96 46.81 -6.24
C GLY A 674 39.30 46.75 -4.73
N GLN A 675 39.34 47.86 -4.03
CA GLN A 675 39.64 47.90 -2.60
C GLN A 675 38.49 47.37 -1.77
N GLN A 676 38.79 46.52 -0.78
CA GLN A 676 37.84 46.11 0.26
C GLN A 676 37.68 47.21 1.29
N VAL A 677 36.43 47.57 1.61
CA VAL A 677 36.07 48.59 2.56
C VAL A 677 34.91 48.13 3.46
N ARG A 678 34.94 48.47 4.72
CA ARG A 678 33.84 48.22 5.64
C ARG A 678 32.87 49.39 5.59
N VAL A 679 31.62 49.09 5.26
CA VAL A 679 30.57 50.10 5.11
C VAL A 679 29.30 49.70 5.88
N LYS A 680 28.69 50.62 6.55
CA LYS A 680 27.37 50.48 7.17
C LYS A 680 26.30 50.95 6.20
N VAL A 681 25.24 50.16 6.06
CA VAL A 681 24.08 50.57 5.27
C VAL A 681 23.23 51.52 6.09
N LEU A 682 23.10 52.77 5.65
CA LEU A 682 22.34 53.80 6.35
C LEU A 682 20.86 53.72 6.01
N GLU A 683 20.54 53.63 4.74
CA GLU A 683 19.16 53.54 4.23
C GLU A 683 19.12 52.96 2.82
N THR A 684 17.92 52.55 2.40
CA THR A 684 17.61 52.18 1.04
C THR A 684 16.60 53.20 0.49
N ASP A 685 16.90 53.82 -0.67
CA ASP A 685 15.98 54.78 -1.29
C ASP A 685 14.77 54.06 -1.95
N ASP A 686 13.74 54.84 -2.33
CA ASP A 686 12.51 54.32 -3.00
C ASP A 686 12.79 53.59 -4.31
N ARG A 687 14.00 53.64 -4.84
CA ARG A 687 14.45 52.94 -6.04
C ARG A 687 15.35 51.74 -5.72
N GLY A 688 15.47 51.36 -4.46
CA GLY A 688 16.27 50.21 -3.99
C GLY A 688 17.78 50.48 -3.96
N ARG A 689 18.25 51.73 -4.06
CA ARG A 689 19.67 52.08 -4.01
C ARG A 689 20.12 52.26 -2.56
N LEU A 690 21.25 51.64 -2.22
CA LEU A 690 21.80 51.64 -0.88
C LEU A 690 22.65 52.91 -0.66
N LYS A 691 22.47 53.56 0.48
CA LYS A 691 23.39 54.59 0.97
C LYS A 691 24.30 54.01 2.04
N LEU A 692 25.60 54.19 1.83
CA LEU A 692 26.66 53.55 2.61
C LEU A 692 27.47 54.57 3.38
N SER A 693 28.05 54.14 4.51
CA SER A 693 28.91 54.98 5.34
C SER A 693 30.06 54.20 5.95
N MET A 694 31.29 54.57 5.66
CA MET A 694 32.48 54.10 6.35
C MET A 694 32.58 54.69 7.75
N LYS A 695 32.19 55.95 7.92
CA LYS A 695 32.16 56.66 9.24
C LYS A 695 31.32 55.91 10.26
N ALA A 696 30.09 55.49 9.85
CA ALA A 696 29.16 54.80 10.73
C ALA A 696 29.67 53.38 11.04
N ALA A 697 30.40 52.72 10.13
CA ALA A 697 31.03 51.44 10.36
C ALA A 697 32.19 51.52 11.37
N GLN A 698 33.01 52.60 11.31
CA GLN A 698 34.10 52.83 12.25
C GLN A 698 33.59 53.23 13.65
N ALA A 699 32.47 53.93 13.75
CA ALA A 699 31.89 54.36 15.03
C ALA A 699 31.36 53.18 15.88
N GLU A 700 31.03 52.07 15.28
CA GLU A 700 30.62 50.83 15.99
C GLU A 700 31.79 50.05 16.57
N GLU A 701 33.01 50.19 16.06
CA GLU A 701 34.21 49.54 16.62
C GLU A 701 34.74 50.22 17.88
N ALA A 702 34.40 51.50 18.09
CA ALA A 702 34.88 52.25 19.23
C ALA A 702 34.38 51.79 20.61
N PRO A 703 33.17 51.20 20.79
CA PRO A 703 32.73 50.69 22.08
C PRO A 703 33.30 49.32 22.49
N GLU A 704 33.70 48.46 21.56
CA GLU A 704 34.24 47.15 21.93
C GLU A 704 35.70 47.16 22.40
N ALA A 705 36.49 48.13 21.92
CA ALA A 705 37.88 48.30 22.37
C ALA A 705 38.01 48.95 23.76
N ALA A 706 36.96 49.63 24.23
CA ALA A 706 36.96 50.21 25.57
C ALA A 706 36.54 49.21 26.67
N ALA A 707 35.78 48.20 26.33
CA ALA A 707 35.31 47.19 27.29
C ALA A 707 36.36 46.08 27.60
N SER A 708 37.41 45.95 26.78
CA SER A 708 38.47 44.96 26.99
C SER A 708 39.65 45.45 27.84
N ASN A 709 39.69 46.75 28.22
CA ASN A 709 40.77 47.33 29.05
C ASN A 709 40.38 47.58 30.53
N GLU A 710 39.15 47.24 30.96
CA GLU A 710 38.75 47.32 32.38
C GLU A 710 38.66 45.96 33.10
N ALA A 711 39.17 44.88 32.45
CA ALA A 711 39.26 43.54 33.06
C ALA A 711 40.71 43.02 33.00
N GLN A 712 41.66 43.73 33.61
CA GLN A 712 42.92 43.18 34.06
C GLN A 712 43.19 43.63 35.50
#